data_4c7d6f0a90927396973e3d5ff377d456
#
_entry.id   4c7d6f0a90927396973e3d5ff377d456
#
_cell.length_a   1.000
_cell.length_b   1.000
_cell.length_c   1.000
_cell.angle_alpha   90.00
_cell.angle_beta   90.00
_cell.angle_gamma   90.00
#
_symmetry.space_group_name_H-M   'P 1'
#
loop_
_entity.id
_entity.type
_entity.pdbx_description
1 polymer ?
#
loop_
_entity_poly.entity_id
_entity_poly.type
_entity_poly.pdbx_seq_one_letter_code
_entity_poly.pdbx_strand_id
1 'polypeptide(L)'
;MIPPEVDVIVAGGGPAGCVVAGRLAKADPNLQVLLVEAGANNQDDPWVYRPAVYVRNMQRNGINDKAKFYVDTKASSYLRGRQSIVPCANILGGGSSINFQMYTRASPSDWDDFKTEGWTAKDLLPLMKRLEKYQKPCVNDTHGYDGPIAISNGGQITALAHDFLRASESIGIPYTDDLQDQIDGISHACEIWAKYINKYTGRRSDAATAYVHSVRANQQNLHLLCNAKANRVIFEGTRAVGLGWVPSRNLHGGRVDERIVKARKFVVLSSGTLGSPQILERSGVGDAQLLNKLKIPVVSDLPGVGEQYQDHYTTLSIYRVSEESTTTDDFLRGVGDVREKLFKEWQDRPEQALVSSNAIDAGFKIRPTEEELKEMGPEFNDLWNRYFKDKPDKPVMFGSIVSGAYADHTLLPPGKYMTMFQYLEYPASRGKIHINSPNPYDDPFFDSGFMNNKADFAPFRWSYKKTREVARRMAAFRGELTSHHPHFHPASEAACLDIDIETAKQILPNSFTTGIHMGTWHKPGKPYDENKVHQNVKYTKEDDDRIDEWISDHVETTWHSLGTAAMKPRKEGGVVDKRLNVFGTEGLKVVDLSICPDNLGTNTYSSALLVGEKGADLLAEDLGIKLKFPHDMVPHEKSLFEPYRNFKAQA
;
A
#
# COMPACT_ATOMS: atom_id res chain seq x y z
N MET A 1 -25.97 -18.81 -9.39
CA MET A 1 -26.92 -17.71 -9.72
C MET A 1 -26.91 -16.75 -8.53
N ILE A 2 -26.87 -15.45 -8.76
CA ILE A 2 -26.90 -14.45 -7.67
C ILE A 2 -28.35 -14.30 -7.23
N PRO A 3 -28.66 -14.36 -5.92
CA PRO A 3 -30.00 -14.08 -5.42
C PRO A 3 -30.44 -12.65 -5.74
N PRO A 4 -31.73 -12.42 -6.06
CA PRO A 4 -32.23 -11.05 -6.31
C PRO A 4 -32.23 -10.18 -5.05
N GLU A 5 -32.18 -10.80 -3.88
CA GLU A 5 -32.16 -10.17 -2.57
C GLU A 5 -31.29 -10.95 -1.59
N VAL A 6 -30.50 -10.24 -0.80
CA VAL A 6 -29.61 -10.78 0.25
C VAL A 6 -29.77 -9.97 1.54
N ASP A 7 -29.14 -10.40 2.64
CA ASP A 7 -29.16 -9.63 3.90
C ASP A 7 -28.16 -8.47 3.88
N VAL A 8 -26.94 -8.74 3.43
CA VAL A 8 -25.84 -7.77 3.40
C VAL A 8 -25.20 -7.79 2.01
N ILE A 9 -25.03 -6.60 1.43
CA ILE A 9 -24.24 -6.41 0.21
C ILE A 9 -22.94 -5.70 0.57
N VAL A 10 -21.80 -6.26 0.17
CA VAL A 10 -20.48 -5.66 0.28
C VAL A 10 -20.03 -5.25 -1.13
N ALA A 11 -19.91 -3.97 -1.38
CA ALA A 11 -19.50 -3.40 -2.65
C ALA A 11 -18.00 -3.08 -2.65
N GLY A 12 -17.23 -3.92 -3.32
CA GLY A 12 -15.77 -3.91 -3.39
C GLY A 12 -15.15 -5.11 -2.65
N GLY A 13 -14.48 -5.97 -3.41
CA GLY A 13 -13.75 -7.15 -2.92
C GLY A 13 -12.30 -6.87 -2.58
N GLY A 14 -11.98 -5.65 -2.09
CA GLY A 14 -10.67 -5.32 -1.54
C GLY A 14 -10.42 -5.96 -0.17
N PRO A 15 -9.27 -5.68 0.49
CA PRO A 15 -8.94 -6.32 1.77
C PRO A 15 -10.04 -6.23 2.82
N ALA A 16 -10.55 -5.02 3.09
CA ALA A 16 -11.60 -4.82 4.10
C ALA A 16 -12.91 -5.50 3.71
N GLY A 17 -13.33 -5.41 2.45
CA GLY A 17 -14.55 -6.06 1.95
C GLY A 17 -14.49 -7.59 2.03
N CYS A 18 -13.32 -8.19 1.72
CA CYS A 18 -13.10 -9.63 1.89
C CYS A 18 -13.24 -10.06 3.36
N VAL A 19 -12.66 -9.28 4.29
CA VAL A 19 -12.77 -9.54 5.73
C VAL A 19 -14.23 -9.48 6.17
N VAL A 20 -14.94 -8.38 5.89
CA VAL A 20 -16.34 -8.20 6.27
C VAL A 20 -17.20 -9.34 5.73
N ALA A 21 -17.14 -9.60 4.43
CA ALA A 21 -17.95 -10.65 3.79
C ALA A 21 -17.66 -12.03 4.37
N GLY A 22 -16.38 -12.38 4.51
CA GLY A 22 -15.95 -13.69 5.02
C GLY A 22 -16.31 -13.89 6.49
N ARG A 23 -16.08 -12.87 7.35
CA ARG A 23 -16.40 -12.95 8.78
C ARG A 23 -17.90 -13.08 9.02
N LEU A 24 -18.72 -12.27 8.37
CA LEU A 24 -20.19 -12.32 8.54
C LEU A 24 -20.77 -13.66 8.03
N ALA A 25 -20.37 -14.10 6.84
CA ALA A 25 -20.86 -15.36 6.29
C ALA A 25 -20.48 -16.57 7.16
N LYS A 26 -19.24 -16.56 7.72
CA LYS A 26 -18.78 -17.63 8.62
C LYS A 26 -19.52 -17.61 9.97
N ALA A 27 -19.91 -16.43 10.46
CA ALA A 27 -20.56 -16.28 11.75
C ALA A 27 -21.97 -16.89 11.77
N ASP A 28 -22.77 -16.61 10.74
CA ASP A 28 -24.14 -17.14 10.63
C ASP A 28 -24.39 -17.72 9.22
N PRO A 29 -24.53 -19.06 9.10
CA PRO A 29 -24.82 -19.74 7.83
C PRO A 29 -26.16 -19.34 7.19
N ASN A 30 -27.09 -18.74 7.95
CA ASN A 30 -28.39 -18.29 7.44
C ASN A 30 -28.30 -16.87 6.86
N LEU A 31 -27.30 -16.07 7.26
CA LEU A 31 -27.10 -14.72 6.76
C LEU A 31 -26.60 -14.75 5.30
N GLN A 32 -27.41 -14.27 4.38
CA GLN A 32 -27.03 -14.20 2.96
C GLN A 32 -26.17 -12.97 2.70
N VAL A 33 -24.91 -13.17 2.33
CA VAL A 33 -23.94 -12.11 2.05
C VAL A 33 -23.56 -12.14 0.58
N LEU A 34 -23.65 -11.00 -0.10
CA LEU A 34 -23.16 -10.81 -1.46
C LEU A 34 -21.93 -9.89 -1.47
N LEU A 35 -20.82 -10.39 -2.02
CA LEU A 35 -19.64 -9.61 -2.32
C LEU A 35 -19.60 -9.29 -3.82
N VAL A 36 -19.59 -7.99 -4.17
CA VAL A 36 -19.53 -7.48 -5.54
C VAL A 36 -18.16 -6.90 -5.82
N GLU A 37 -17.49 -7.35 -6.87
CA GLU A 37 -16.15 -6.94 -7.25
C GLU A 37 -16.08 -6.55 -8.74
N ALA A 38 -15.47 -5.39 -9.02
CA ALA A 38 -15.30 -4.90 -10.38
C ALA A 38 -14.33 -5.73 -11.21
N GLY A 39 -13.28 -6.23 -10.59
CA GLY A 39 -12.25 -7.04 -11.23
C GLY A 39 -12.61 -8.51 -11.34
N ALA A 40 -11.67 -9.26 -11.90
CA ALA A 40 -11.76 -10.71 -12.04
C ALA A 40 -11.57 -11.42 -10.68
N ASN A 41 -11.99 -12.69 -10.64
CA ASN A 41 -11.64 -13.58 -9.53
C ASN A 41 -10.13 -13.90 -9.57
N ASN A 42 -9.46 -13.82 -8.41
CA ASN A 42 -8.01 -14.07 -8.27
C ASN A 42 -7.66 -15.54 -7.98
N GLN A 43 -8.67 -16.42 -7.88
CA GLN A 43 -8.48 -17.81 -7.48
C GLN A 43 -7.55 -18.54 -8.43
N ASP A 44 -6.50 -19.16 -7.86
CA ASP A 44 -5.48 -19.93 -8.59
C ASP A 44 -4.73 -19.17 -9.69
N ASP A 45 -4.75 -17.82 -9.66
CA ASP A 45 -4.00 -16.98 -10.60
C ASP A 45 -2.50 -16.97 -10.24
N PRO A 46 -1.61 -17.52 -11.10
CA PRO A 46 -0.17 -17.58 -10.82
C PRO A 46 0.50 -16.20 -10.76
N TRP A 47 -0.09 -15.19 -11.37
CA TRP A 47 0.38 -13.79 -11.29
C TRP A 47 0.04 -13.14 -9.94
N VAL A 48 -0.88 -13.74 -9.18
CA VAL A 48 -1.26 -13.32 -7.85
C VAL A 48 -0.49 -14.10 -6.79
N TYR A 49 -0.58 -15.45 -6.80
CA TYR A 49 -0.03 -16.24 -5.70
C TYR A 49 1.50 -16.36 -5.68
N ARG A 50 2.21 -16.08 -6.81
CA ARG A 50 3.67 -16.11 -6.88
C ARG A 50 4.25 -14.76 -6.45
N PRO A 51 5.04 -14.68 -5.36
CA PRO A 51 5.50 -13.39 -4.85
C PRO A 51 6.35 -12.58 -5.83
N ALA A 52 7.37 -13.16 -6.43
CA ALA A 52 8.36 -12.44 -7.24
C ALA A 52 7.81 -11.80 -8.53
N VAL A 53 6.59 -12.13 -8.96
CA VAL A 53 6.03 -11.59 -10.21
C VAL A 53 5.18 -10.33 -10.00
N TYR A 54 5.06 -9.82 -8.77
CA TYR A 54 4.20 -8.69 -8.42
C TYR A 54 4.43 -7.45 -9.29
N VAL A 55 5.67 -7.16 -9.66
CA VAL A 55 6.03 -5.99 -10.49
C VAL A 55 5.25 -5.94 -11.81
N ARG A 56 4.90 -7.10 -12.39
CA ARG A 56 4.14 -7.17 -13.64
C ARG A 56 2.67 -6.82 -13.48
N ASN A 57 2.12 -6.94 -12.27
CA ASN A 57 0.72 -6.62 -12.00
C ASN A 57 0.43 -5.12 -12.02
N MET A 58 1.46 -4.28 -11.99
CA MET A 58 1.36 -2.82 -11.97
C MET A 58 1.72 -2.15 -13.29
N GLN A 59 2.12 -2.92 -14.30
CA GLN A 59 2.53 -2.38 -15.59
C GLN A 59 1.34 -1.89 -16.44
N ARG A 60 1.47 -0.71 -17.04
CA ARG A 60 0.48 -0.09 -17.93
C ARG A 60 0.56 -0.58 -19.40
N ASN A 61 1.19 -1.67 -19.68
CA ASN A 61 1.48 -2.15 -21.04
C ASN A 61 0.29 -2.80 -21.77
N GLY A 62 -0.94 -2.63 -21.31
CA GLY A 62 -2.17 -3.14 -21.93
C GLY A 62 -2.40 -4.65 -21.82
N ILE A 63 -1.45 -5.41 -21.30
CA ILE A 63 -1.57 -6.87 -21.12
C ILE A 63 -2.26 -7.20 -19.79
N ASN A 64 -2.24 -6.25 -18.85
CA ASN A 64 -2.67 -6.47 -17.47
C ASN A 64 -3.95 -5.68 -17.15
N ASP A 65 -5.05 -6.39 -16.90
CA ASP A 65 -6.33 -5.82 -16.47
C ASP A 65 -6.54 -5.85 -14.94
N LYS A 66 -5.49 -6.20 -14.18
CA LYS A 66 -5.55 -6.29 -12.71
C LYS A 66 -5.46 -4.94 -12.01
N ALA A 67 -5.13 -3.88 -12.74
CA ALA A 67 -5.06 -2.51 -12.22
C ALA A 67 -5.85 -1.54 -13.09
N LYS A 68 -6.55 -0.61 -12.44
CA LYS A 68 -7.12 0.59 -13.03
C LYS A 68 -6.22 1.77 -12.68
N PHE A 69 -5.99 2.67 -13.64
CA PHE A 69 -5.11 3.82 -13.47
C PHE A 69 -5.93 5.10 -13.33
N TYR A 70 -5.75 5.81 -12.24
CA TYR A 70 -6.30 7.14 -12.03
C TYR A 70 -5.24 8.17 -12.37
N VAL A 71 -5.55 9.05 -13.31
CA VAL A 71 -4.64 10.09 -13.80
C VAL A 71 -5.13 11.44 -13.32
N ASP A 72 -4.23 12.29 -12.83
CA ASP A 72 -4.58 13.66 -12.49
C ASP A 72 -5.30 14.32 -13.67
N THR A 73 -6.43 14.95 -13.41
CA THR A 73 -7.24 15.61 -14.46
C THR A 73 -6.49 16.78 -15.09
N LYS A 74 -5.58 17.40 -14.32
CA LYS A 74 -4.76 18.52 -14.78
C LYS A 74 -3.30 18.29 -14.43
N ALA A 75 -2.42 18.80 -15.27
CA ALA A 75 -1.00 18.89 -14.98
C ALA A 75 -0.73 19.77 -13.76
N SER A 76 0.12 19.30 -12.85
CA SER A 76 0.45 20.00 -11.61
C SER A 76 1.71 20.86 -11.77
N SER A 77 1.63 22.13 -11.35
CA SER A 77 2.81 22.99 -11.28
C SER A 77 3.84 22.51 -10.25
N TYR A 78 3.41 21.83 -9.20
CA TYR A 78 4.29 21.21 -8.19
C TYR A 78 5.07 20.03 -8.73
N LEU A 79 4.57 19.39 -9.79
CA LEU A 79 5.19 18.30 -10.53
C LEU A 79 5.78 18.78 -11.88
N ARG A 80 6.18 20.05 -11.97
CA ARG A 80 6.81 20.67 -13.13
C ARG A 80 6.03 20.47 -14.45
N GLY A 81 4.70 20.51 -14.35
CA GLY A 81 3.78 20.33 -15.50
C GLY A 81 3.44 18.88 -15.81
N ARG A 82 3.79 17.92 -14.97
CA ARG A 82 3.45 16.50 -15.08
C ARG A 82 2.09 16.21 -14.44
N GLN A 83 1.40 15.18 -14.92
CA GLN A 83 0.26 14.55 -14.26
C GLN A 83 0.75 13.32 -13.49
N SER A 84 0.33 13.13 -12.26
CA SER A 84 0.58 11.88 -11.55
C SER A 84 -0.39 10.78 -11.99
N ILE A 85 -0.01 9.53 -11.77
CA ILE A 85 -0.82 8.36 -12.07
C ILE A 85 -0.84 7.45 -10.85
N VAL A 86 -2.03 7.12 -10.38
CA VAL A 86 -2.23 6.23 -9.24
C VAL A 86 -2.88 4.92 -9.72
N PRO A 87 -2.11 3.84 -9.83
CA PRO A 87 -2.66 2.51 -10.05
C PRO A 87 -3.48 2.04 -8.85
N CYS A 88 -4.66 1.51 -9.11
CA CYS A 88 -5.55 0.92 -8.12
C CYS A 88 -5.93 -0.49 -8.54
N ALA A 89 -5.99 -1.44 -7.62
CA ALA A 89 -6.32 -2.82 -7.95
C ALA A 89 -7.72 -2.96 -8.54
N ASN A 90 -7.85 -3.81 -9.55
CA ASN A 90 -9.09 -4.18 -10.24
C ASN A 90 -9.20 -5.71 -10.32
N ILE A 91 -9.19 -6.35 -9.16
CA ILE A 91 -9.20 -7.81 -8.97
C ILE A 91 -9.71 -8.13 -7.57
N LEU A 92 -10.33 -9.28 -7.37
CA LEU A 92 -10.73 -9.77 -6.05
C LEU A 92 -9.51 -9.86 -5.12
N GLY A 93 -9.68 -9.48 -3.86
CA GLY A 93 -8.58 -9.26 -2.92
C GLY A 93 -8.02 -7.84 -2.98
N GLY A 94 -8.39 -7.06 -4.00
CA GLY A 94 -7.95 -5.69 -4.19
C GLY A 94 -6.43 -5.56 -4.16
N GLY A 95 -5.91 -4.53 -3.49
CA GLY A 95 -4.48 -4.29 -3.33
C GLY A 95 -3.70 -5.49 -2.81
N SER A 96 -4.29 -6.33 -1.94
CA SER A 96 -3.59 -7.50 -1.39
C SER A 96 -3.24 -8.55 -2.44
N SER A 97 -3.95 -8.60 -3.56
CA SER A 97 -3.67 -9.51 -4.67
C SER A 97 -2.52 -9.07 -5.57
N ILE A 98 -2.16 -7.78 -5.57
CA ILE A 98 -1.15 -7.23 -6.49
C ILE A 98 -0.06 -6.40 -5.83
N ASN A 99 -0.13 -6.13 -4.52
CA ASN A 99 0.85 -5.34 -3.76
C ASN A 99 2.23 -6.03 -3.67
N PHE A 100 3.18 -5.31 -3.10
CA PHE A 100 4.56 -5.78 -2.91
C PHE A 100 4.74 -6.68 -1.68
N GLN A 101 3.66 -7.11 -1.03
CA GLN A 101 3.63 -8.02 0.13
C GLN A 101 4.41 -7.55 1.37
N MET A 102 4.69 -6.27 1.47
CA MET A 102 5.35 -5.72 2.67
C MET A 102 4.39 -5.76 3.86
N TYR A 103 4.85 -6.34 4.97
CA TYR A 103 4.12 -6.28 6.22
C TYR A 103 4.74 -5.24 7.15
N THR A 104 3.96 -4.23 7.46
CA THR A 104 4.23 -3.26 8.51
C THR A 104 2.93 -2.90 9.22
N ARG A 105 3.00 -2.36 10.43
CA ARG A 105 1.87 -1.84 11.20
C ARG A 105 1.95 -0.33 11.33
N ALA A 106 0.79 0.31 11.41
CA ALA A 106 0.68 1.71 11.79
C ALA A 106 1.15 1.91 13.24
N SER A 107 1.72 3.06 13.50
CA SER A 107 2.15 3.44 14.84
C SER A 107 0.96 3.51 15.80
N PRO A 108 1.12 3.17 17.10
CA PRO A 108 0.06 3.34 18.09
C PRO A 108 -0.56 4.74 18.08
N SER A 109 0.27 5.79 18.03
CA SER A 109 -0.19 7.18 17.93
C SER A 109 -1.03 7.49 16.71
N ASP A 110 -0.94 6.71 15.62
CA ASP A 110 -1.76 6.93 14.42
C ASP A 110 -3.23 6.70 14.73
N TRP A 111 -3.53 5.60 15.44
CA TRP A 111 -4.89 5.27 15.83
C TRP A 111 -5.41 6.15 16.96
N ASP A 112 -4.55 6.50 17.92
CA ASP A 112 -4.92 7.38 19.05
C ASP A 112 -5.24 8.80 18.56
N ASP A 113 -4.58 9.25 17.47
CA ASP A 113 -4.85 10.54 16.82
C ASP A 113 -6.21 10.62 16.11
N PHE A 114 -6.87 9.50 15.85
CA PHE A 114 -8.27 9.52 15.42
C PHE A 114 -9.19 10.14 16.47
N LYS A 115 -8.78 10.14 17.74
CA LYS A 115 -9.55 10.69 18.89
C LYS A 115 -10.98 10.19 18.91
N THR A 116 -11.17 8.94 18.48
CA THR A 116 -12.47 8.30 18.31
C THR A 116 -12.57 7.09 19.23
N GLU A 117 -13.59 7.06 20.06
CA GLU A 117 -13.86 5.95 20.99
C GLU A 117 -13.98 4.62 20.25
N GLY A 118 -13.27 3.58 20.73
CA GLY A 118 -13.22 2.25 20.14
C GLY A 118 -12.23 2.13 18.96
N TRP A 119 -11.44 3.19 18.67
CA TRP A 119 -10.44 3.23 17.60
C TRP A 119 -9.03 3.54 18.10
N THR A 120 -8.78 3.42 19.41
CA THR A 120 -7.42 3.58 19.95
C THR A 120 -6.55 2.37 19.60
N ALA A 121 -5.23 2.52 19.65
CA ALA A 121 -4.28 1.43 19.46
C ALA A 121 -4.59 0.24 20.40
N LYS A 122 -4.96 0.54 21.65
CA LYS A 122 -5.37 -0.47 22.65
C LYS A 122 -6.63 -1.23 22.22
N ASP A 123 -7.63 -0.55 21.67
CA ASP A 123 -8.86 -1.18 21.20
C ASP A 123 -8.63 -2.06 19.98
N LEU A 124 -7.66 -1.70 19.15
CA LEU A 124 -7.40 -2.33 17.85
C LEU A 124 -6.37 -3.46 17.90
N LEU A 125 -5.47 -3.48 18.88
CA LEU A 125 -4.44 -4.53 19.01
C LEU A 125 -5.02 -5.95 19.05
N PRO A 126 -6.11 -6.26 19.76
CA PRO A 126 -6.73 -7.59 19.73
C PRO A 126 -7.19 -7.99 18.31
N LEU A 127 -7.65 -7.03 17.50
CA LEU A 127 -8.09 -7.26 16.13
C LEU A 127 -6.89 -7.51 15.20
N MET A 128 -5.77 -6.81 15.42
CA MET A 128 -4.50 -7.07 14.71
C MET A 128 -4.03 -8.50 14.99
N LYS A 129 -3.98 -8.91 16.26
CA LYS A 129 -3.62 -10.29 16.63
C LYS A 129 -4.57 -11.32 16.01
N ARG A 130 -5.85 -11.03 15.93
CA ARG A 130 -6.89 -11.93 15.38
C ARG A 130 -6.74 -12.20 13.87
N LEU A 131 -6.18 -11.27 13.12
CA LEU A 131 -6.01 -11.44 11.68
C LEU A 131 -4.71 -12.19 11.32
N GLU A 132 -3.72 -12.24 12.22
CA GLU A 132 -2.37 -12.69 11.92
C GLU A 132 -2.13 -14.18 12.20
N LYS A 133 -1.44 -14.83 11.26
CA LYS A 133 -0.67 -16.05 11.46
C LYS A 133 0.80 -15.68 11.33
N TYR A 134 1.34 -15.11 12.41
CA TYR A 134 2.72 -14.65 12.45
C TYR A 134 3.68 -15.84 12.56
N GLN A 135 4.57 -16.00 11.57
CA GLN A 135 5.46 -17.16 11.42
C GLN A 135 6.91 -16.81 11.73
N LYS A 136 7.13 -15.76 12.52
CA LYS A 136 8.41 -15.33 13.08
C LYS A 136 8.33 -15.37 14.61
N PRO A 137 9.46 -15.43 15.32
CA PRO A 137 9.49 -15.20 16.77
C PRO A 137 8.98 -13.79 17.10
N CYS A 138 8.29 -13.64 18.22
CA CYS A 138 7.84 -12.37 18.78
C CYS A 138 8.23 -12.28 20.25
N VAL A 139 8.72 -11.11 20.67
CA VAL A 139 9.21 -10.90 22.04
C VAL A 139 8.11 -10.41 22.97
N ASN A 140 7.28 -9.47 22.49
CA ASN A 140 6.35 -8.70 23.34
C ASN A 140 4.89 -9.16 23.26
N ASP A 141 4.61 -10.31 22.69
CA ASP A 141 3.24 -10.85 22.54
C ASP A 141 2.24 -9.87 21.86
N THR A 142 2.74 -9.05 20.93
CA THR A 142 1.90 -8.12 20.17
C THR A 142 1.34 -8.74 18.89
N HIS A 143 1.87 -9.89 18.46
CA HIS A 143 1.43 -10.63 17.28
C HIS A 143 0.46 -11.76 17.59
N GLY A 144 -0.34 -12.13 16.56
CA GLY A 144 -1.24 -13.28 16.60
C GLY A 144 -0.72 -14.44 15.76
N TYR A 145 -1.09 -15.68 16.13
CA TYR A 145 -0.55 -16.91 15.52
C TYR A 145 -1.60 -17.77 14.81
N ASP A 146 -2.88 -17.52 15.06
CA ASP A 146 -4.00 -18.38 14.62
C ASP A 146 -4.93 -17.70 13.61
N GLY A 147 -4.58 -16.49 13.19
CA GLY A 147 -5.34 -15.74 12.17
C GLY A 147 -5.18 -16.32 10.76
N PRO A 148 -5.99 -15.84 9.81
CA PRO A 148 -5.98 -16.37 8.45
C PRO A 148 -4.87 -15.83 7.55
N ILE A 149 -4.21 -14.71 7.94
CA ILE A 149 -3.19 -14.03 7.14
C ILE A 149 -1.80 -14.47 7.58
N ALA A 150 -1.12 -15.25 6.75
CA ALA A 150 0.25 -15.69 7.00
C ALA A 150 1.27 -14.56 6.77
N ILE A 151 2.19 -14.41 7.72
CA ILE A 151 3.24 -13.39 7.72
C ILE A 151 4.56 -14.05 8.09
N SER A 152 5.58 -13.90 7.24
CA SER A 152 6.92 -14.46 7.45
C SER A 152 7.98 -13.58 6.79
N ASN A 153 9.25 -13.98 6.84
CA ASN A 153 10.29 -13.30 6.04
C ASN A 153 10.23 -13.66 4.54
N GLY A 154 9.36 -14.58 4.13
CA GLY A 154 9.31 -15.10 2.76
C GLY A 154 10.36 -16.20 2.53
N GLY A 155 10.88 -16.26 1.30
CA GLY A 155 11.92 -17.23 0.92
C GLY A 155 13.35 -16.79 1.27
N GLN A 156 14.23 -16.84 0.30
CA GLN A 156 15.64 -16.47 0.50
C GLN A 156 15.78 -14.98 0.88
N ILE A 157 16.51 -14.70 1.95
CA ILE A 157 17.01 -13.36 2.27
C ILE A 157 18.36 -13.17 1.55
N THR A 158 18.49 -12.13 0.77
CA THR A 158 19.69 -11.87 -0.03
C THR A 158 20.85 -11.33 0.82
N ALA A 159 22.09 -11.55 0.37
CA ALA A 159 23.27 -10.94 1.01
C ALA A 159 23.23 -9.40 0.96
N LEU A 160 22.57 -8.82 -0.05
CA LEU A 160 22.36 -7.37 -0.15
C LEU A 160 21.53 -6.82 1.01
N ALA A 161 20.56 -7.57 1.54
CA ALA A 161 19.81 -7.17 2.71
C ALA A 161 20.68 -7.03 3.95
N HIS A 162 21.56 -8.00 4.20
CA HIS A 162 22.51 -7.94 5.32
C HIS A 162 23.56 -6.84 5.15
N ASP A 163 23.97 -6.56 3.91
CA ASP A 163 24.88 -5.45 3.59
C ASP A 163 24.22 -4.10 3.85
N PHE A 164 22.95 -3.96 3.48
CA PHE A 164 22.12 -2.77 3.78
C PHE A 164 22.00 -2.54 5.29
N LEU A 165 21.77 -3.58 6.10
CA LEU A 165 21.67 -3.45 7.55
C LEU A 165 22.99 -2.96 8.15
N ARG A 166 24.15 -3.55 7.76
CA ARG A 166 25.47 -3.11 8.22
C ARG A 166 25.76 -1.65 7.83
N ALA A 167 25.41 -1.26 6.60
CA ALA A 167 25.57 0.10 6.14
C ALA A 167 24.66 1.07 6.93
N SER A 168 23.44 0.67 7.26
CA SER A 168 22.51 1.44 8.08
C SER A 168 23.04 1.63 9.52
N GLU A 169 23.52 0.58 10.15
CA GLU A 169 24.14 0.66 11.49
C GLU A 169 25.38 1.58 11.49
N SER A 170 26.17 1.59 10.41
CA SER A 170 27.36 2.45 10.28
C SER A 170 27.05 3.95 10.26
N ILE A 171 25.81 4.34 10.03
CA ILE A 171 25.32 5.73 10.09
C ILE A 171 24.40 5.99 11.29
N GLY A 172 24.39 5.08 12.27
CA GLY A 172 23.68 5.24 13.54
C GLY A 172 22.21 4.79 13.53
N ILE A 173 21.77 4.04 12.54
CA ILE A 173 20.41 3.42 12.53
C ILE A 173 20.53 2.03 13.17
N PRO A 174 20.00 1.81 14.40
CA PRO A 174 20.17 0.55 15.11
C PRO A 174 19.36 -0.57 14.45
N TYR A 175 19.86 -1.80 14.56
CA TYR A 175 19.13 -3.00 14.15
C TYR A 175 18.09 -3.40 15.21
N THR A 176 16.96 -3.92 14.76
CA THR A 176 15.97 -4.63 15.59
C THR A 176 15.46 -5.88 14.89
N ASP A 177 15.04 -6.89 15.66
CA ASP A 177 14.44 -8.11 15.12
C ASP A 177 13.03 -7.88 14.59
N ASP A 178 12.30 -6.90 15.12
CA ASP A 178 10.93 -6.62 14.74
C ASP A 178 10.50 -5.18 15.09
N LEU A 179 10.43 -4.32 14.07
CA LEU A 179 9.90 -2.95 14.21
C LEU A 179 8.39 -2.92 14.47
N GLN A 180 7.70 -4.03 14.19
CA GLN A 180 6.24 -4.12 14.30
C GLN A 180 5.81 -4.64 15.68
N ASP A 181 6.74 -5.16 16.48
CA ASP A 181 6.54 -5.60 17.86
C ASP A 181 6.68 -4.43 18.85
N GLN A 182 6.06 -3.28 18.53
CA GLN A 182 6.23 -2.06 19.31
C GLN A 182 5.31 -2.04 20.53
N ILE A 183 5.91 -2.06 21.72
CA ILE A 183 5.24 -1.66 22.98
C ILE A 183 5.73 -0.25 23.38
N ASP A 184 7.01 0.04 23.21
CA ASP A 184 7.65 1.25 23.74
C ASP A 184 7.76 2.40 22.71
N GLY A 185 7.17 2.23 21.53
CA GLY A 185 6.87 3.33 20.61
C GLY A 185 8.09 4.09 20.06
N ILE A 186 9.23 3.44 19.78
CA ILE A 186 10.34 4.09 19.11
C ILE A 186 10.46 3.60 17.68
N SER A 187 10.16 4.47 16.72
CA SER A 187 10.29 4.15 15.31
C SER A 187 11.56 4.77 14.73
N HIS A 188 12.73 4.18 15.08
CA HIS A 188 14.03 4.55 14.54
C HIS A 188 14.96 3.34 14.55
N ALA A 189 14.79 2.44 13.58
CA ALA A 189 15.61 1.24 13.46
C ALA A 189 15.55 0.64 12.05
N CYS A 190 16.47 -0.30 11.76
CA CYS A 190 16.45 -1.14 10.57
C CYS A 190 16.17 -2.60 10.95
N GLU A 191 15.55 -3.34 10.01
CA GLU A 191 15.19 -4.75 10.20
C GLU A 191 15.21 -5.56 8.90
N ILE A 192 15.14 -6.89 9.04
CA ILE A 192 14.70 -7.79 7.96
C ILE A 192 13.18 -7.81 7.93
N TRP A 193 12.61 -7.30 6.83
CA TRP A 193 11.17 -7.15 6.70
C TRP A 193 10.38 -8.46 6.79
N ALA A 194 9.29 -8.40 7.53
CA ALA A 194 8.22 -9.37 7.41
C ALA A 194 7.40 -9.10 6.12
N LYS A 195 6.80 -10.15 5.58
CA LYS A 195 6.07 -10.14 4.31
C LYS A 195 4.77 -10.93 4.42
N TYR A 196 3.76 -10.54 3.67
CA TYR A 196 2.53 -11.32 3.49
C TYR A 196 2.77 -12.53 2.59
N ILE A 197 3.65 -13.41 3.02
CA ILE A 197 4.03 -14.64 2.34
C ILE A 197 3.99 -15.79 3.35
N ASN A 198 3.33 -16.88 2.99
CA ASN A 198 3.30 -18.07 3.81
C ASN A 198 4.64 -18.80 3.72
N LYS A 199 5.32 -18.96 4.85
CA LYS A 199 6.64 -19.60 4.97
C LYS A 199 6.70 -20.99 4.33
N TYR A 200 5.64 -21.79 4.51
CA TYR A 200 5.65 -23.21 4.11
C TYR A 200 5.29 -23.44 2.65
N THR A 201 4.54 -22.51 2.05
CA THR A 201 4.09 -22.65 0.65
C THR A 201 4.79 -21.69 -0.30
N GLY A 202 5.51 -20.70 0.23
CA GLY A 202 6.11 -19.63 -0.56
C GLY A 202 5.09 -18.79 -1.36
N ARG A 203 3.82 -18.84 -0.98
CA ARG A 203 2.74 -18.14 -1.68
C ARG A 203 2.37 -16.85 -0.98
N ARG A 204 1.92 -15.86 -1.76
CA ARG A 204 1.27 -14.65 -1.26
C ARG A 204 0.12 -15.00 -0.31
N SER A 205 -0.03 -14.21 0.74
CA SER A 205 -1.17 -14.25 1.66
C SER A 205 -2.08 -13.06 1.38
N ASP A 206 -3.04 -13.23 0.48
CA ASP A 206 -4.02 -12.21 0.11
C ASP A 206 -5.35 -12.39 0.85
N ALA A 207 -6.13 -11.30 0.94
CA ALA A 207 -7.39 -11.30 1.68
C ALA A 207 -8.47 -12.17 1.03
N ALA A 208 -8.52 -12.29 -0.31
CA ALA A 208 -9.52 -13.12 -0.97
C ALA A 208 -9.32 -14.59 -0.67
N THR A 209 -8.08 -15.09 -0.74
CA THR A 209 -7.76 -16.47 -0.38
C THR A 209 -8.08 -16.74 1.09
N ALA A 210 -7.69 -15.81 1.98
CA ALA A 210 -7.82 -15.99 3.42
C ALA A 210 -9.28 -15.93 3.92
N TYR A 211 -10.12 -15.05 3.37
CA TYR A 211 -11.46 -14.77 3.91
C TYR A 211 -12.61 -15.16 2.97
N VAL A 212 -12.40 -15.17 1.65
CA VAL A 212 -13.49 -15.45 0.70
C VAL A 212 -13.42 -16.89 0.21
N HIS A 213 -12.30 -17.31 -0.40
CA HIS A 213 -12.19 -18.66 -0.95
C HIS A 213 -12.24 -19.73 0.12
N SER A 214 -11.57 -19.52 1.26
CA SER A 214 -11.59 -20.43 2.42
C SER A 214 -13.01 -20.63 2.98
N VAL A 215 -13.81 -19.57 3.04
CA VAL A 215 -15.20 -19.66 3.52
C VAL A 215 -16.10 -20.33 2.48
N ARG A 216 -16.03 -19.92 1.22
CA ARG A 216 -16.85 -20.48 0.13
C ARG A 216 -16.58 -21.95 -0.14
N ALA A 217 -15.42 -22.46 0.20
CA ALA A 217 -15.14 -23.91 0.11
C ALA A 217 -16.05 -24.74 1.03
N ASN A 218 -16.59 -24.17 2.10
CA ASN A 218 -17.36 -24.86 3.13
C ASN A 218 -18.77 -24.31 3.37
N GLN A 219 -19.12 -23.16 2.76
CA GLN A 219 -20.39 -22.47 2.99
C GLN A 219 -20.99 -21.91 1.70
N GLN A 220 -22.32 -21.93 1.59
CA GLN A 220 -23.09 -21.51 0.42
C GLN A 220 -23.68 -20.09 0.55
N ASN A 221 -23.67 -19.51 1.73
CA ASN A 221 -24.30 -18.22 2.04
C ASN A 221 -23.44 -17.01 1.68
N LEU A 222 -22.18 -17.21 1.25
CA LEU A 222 -21.31 -16.17 0.69
C LEU A 222 -21.38 -16.22 -0.84
N HIS A 223 -22.15 -15.30 -1.42
CA HIS A 223 -22.26 -15.12 -2.86
C HIS A 223 -21.17 -14.19 -3.36
N LEU A 224 -20.57 -14.51 -4.50
CA LEU A 224 -19.50 -13.71 -5.13
C LEU A 224 -19.91 -13.32 -6.55
N LEU A 225 -19.86 -12.03 -6.85
CA LEU A 225 -20.12 -11.46 -8.17
C LEU A 225 -18.89 -10.64 -8.61
N CYS A 226 -18.03 -11.24 -9.42
CA CYS A 226 -16.88 -10.58 -10.07
C CYS A 226 -17.24 -10.01 -11.44
N ASN A 227 -16.37 -9.16 -11.99
CA ASN A 227 -16.57 -8.41 -13.24
C ASN A 227 -17.85 -7.55 -13.21
N ALA A 228 -18.23 -7.08 -12.02
CA ALA A 228 -19.41 -6.28 -11.75
C ALA A 228 -19.03 -5.02 -10.96
N LYS A 229 -19.13 -3.88 -11.61
CA LYS A 229 -18.79 -2.58 -11.01
C LYS A 229 -20.00 -2.05 -10.24
N ALA A 230 -19.85 -1.86 -8.93
CA ALA A 230 -20.82 -1.15 -8.11
C ALA A 230 -20.99 0.27 -8.66
N ASN A 231 -22.24 0.65 -8.92
CA ASN A 231 -22.56 1.95 -9.49
C ASN A 231 -23.05 2.93 -8.41
N ARG A 232 -24.17 2.58 -7.77
CA ARG A 232 -24.81 3.42 -6.74
C ARG A 232 -25.58 2.58 -5.74
N VAL A 233 -25.75 3.12 -4.54
CA VAL A 233 -26.69 2.61 -3.53
C VAL A 233 -28.11 3.00 -3.94
N ILE A 234 -29.05 2.07 -3.76
CA ILE A 234 -30.48 2.32 -3.98
C ILE A 234 -31.09 2.71 -2.64
N PHE A 235 -31.76 3.84 -2.60
CA PHE A 235 -32.39 4.39 -1.39
C PHE A 235 -33.92 4.39 -1.49
N GLU A 236 -34.57 4.12 -0.36
CA GLU A 236 -35.96 4.48 -0.07
C GLU A 236 -35.93 5.53 1.04
N GLY A 237 -36.19 6.80 0.68
CA GLY A 237 -35.89 7.95 1.54
C GLY A 237 -34.38 8.01 1.83
N THR A 238 -33.98 7.88 3.11
CA THR A 238 -32.57 7.84 3.54
C THR A 238 -32.07 6.42 3.80
N ARG A 239 -32.93 5.39 3.69
CA ARG A 239 -32.59 4.00 3.95
C ARG A 239 -32.02 3.32 2.71
N ALA A 240 -30.82 2.76 2.84
CA ALA A 240 -30.20 1.93 1.80
C ALA A 240 -30.93 0.57 1.71
N VAL A 241 -31.51 0.26 0.54
CA VAL A 241 -32.31 -0.94 0.29
C VAL A 241 -31.73 -1.82 -0.82
N GLY A 242 -30.58 -1.47 -1.39
CA GLY A 242 -29.94 -2.27 -2.44
C GLY A 242 -28.76 -1.59 -3.09
N LEU A 243 -28.19 -2.26 -4.07
CA LEU A 243 -27.05 -1.83 -4.87
C LEU A 243 -27.37 -1.95 -6.37
N GLY A 244 -27.20 -0.87 -7.10
CA GLY A 244 -27.11 -0.86 -8.54
C GLY A 244 -25.68 -1.19 -8.99
N TRP A 245 -25.53 -2.09 -9.94
CA TRP A 245 -24.24 -2.48 -10.48
C TRP A 245 -24.30 -2.61 -12.01
N VAL A 246 -23.16 -2.49 -12.68
CA VAL A 246 -23.01 -2.62 -14.13
C VAL A 246 -21.88 -3.59 -14.46
N PRO A 247 -21.85 -4.21 -15.66
CA PRO A 247 -20.68 -4.95 -16.12
C PRO A 247 -19.42 -4.07 -16.07
N SER A 248 -18.28 -4.63 -15.66
CA SER A 248 -17.03 -3.84 -15.50
C SER A 248 -16.50 -3.29 -16.82
N ARG A 249 -16.77 -4.00 -17.94
CA ARG A 249 -16.44 -3.50 -19.28
C ARG A 249 -17.69 -2.97 -19.96
N ASN A 250 -17.59 -1.79 -20.53
CA ASN A 250 -18.67 -1.23 -21.35
C ASN A 250 -18.71 -1.91 -22.73
N LEU A 251 -19.40 -3.04 -22.82
CA LEU A 251 -19.55 -3.79 -24.06
C LEU A 251 -20.65 -3.24 -24.98
N HIS A 252 -21.41 -2.24 -24.54
CA HIS A 252 -22.64 -1.76 -25.21
C HIS A 252 -22.54 -0.32 -25.71
N GLY A 253 -21.34 0.19 -25.99
CA GLY A 253 -21.16 1.47 -26.69
C GLY A 253 -21.73 2.70 -25.93
N GLY A 254 -21.56 2.75 -24.59
CA GLY A 254 -21.99 3.87 -23.76
C GLY A 254 -23.34 3.69 -23.07
N ARG A 255 -24.09 2.62 -23.38
CA ARG A 255 -25.33 2.32 -22.67
C ARG A 255 -25.03 1.73 -21.29
N VAL A 256 -25.58 2.33 -20.24
CA VAL A 256 -25.51 1.83 -18.87
C VAL A 256 -26.59 0.74 -18.68
N ASP A 257 -26.18 -0.53 -18.63
CA ASP A 257 -27.06 -1.67 -18.31
C ASP A 257 -26.99 -1.93 -16.80
N GLU A 258 -27.71 -1.10 -16.03
CA GLU A 258 -27.72 -1.21 -14.57
C GLU A 258 -28.65 -2.34 -14.12
N ARG A 259 -28.13 -3.19 -13.23
CA ARG A 259 -28.86 -4.25 -12.56
C ARG A 259 -28.88 -3.97 -11.07
N ILE A 260 -29.96 -4.41 -10.39
CA ILE A 260 -30.17 -4.13 -8.97
C ILE A 260 -30.24 -5.43 -8.19
N VAL A 261 -29.55 -5.46 -7.04
CA VAL A 261 -29.74 -6.46 -5.99
C VAL A 261 -30.25 -5.76 -4.75
N LYS A 262 -31.27 -6.32 -4.10
CA LYS A 262 -31.85 -5.77 -2.87
C LYS A 262 -31.06 -6.22 -1.63
N ALA A 263 -30.97 -5.33 -0.66
CA ALA A 263 -30.39 -5.59 0.67
C ALA A 263 -31.46 -5.44 1.75
N ARG A 264 -31.68 -6.49 2.53
CA ARG A 264 -32.67 -6.45 3.65
C ARG A 264 -32.16 -5.66 4.84
N LYS A 265 -30.84 -5.64 5.06
CA LYS A 265 -30.22 -5.10 6.30
C LYS A 265 -29.21 -3.99 6.03
N PHE A 266 -28.11 -4.29 5.30
CA PHE A 266 -27.02 -3.34 5.10
C PHE A 266 -26.46 -3.36 3.68
N VAL A 267 -26.06 -2.19 3.20
CA VAL A 267 -25.12 -2.01 2.10
C VAL A 267 -23.80 -1.47 2.71
N VAL A 268 -22.69 -2.14 2.39
CA VAL A 268 -21.35 -1.79 2.87
C VAL A 268 -20.49 -1.42 1.67
N LEU A 269 -19.99 -0.19 1.63
CA LEU A 269 -19.03 0.23 0.63
C LEU A 269 -17.62 -0.11 1.10
N SER A 270 -16.88 -0.87 0.29
CA SER A 270 -15.49 -1.26 0.50
C SER A 270 -14.70 -1.17 -0.81
N SER A 271 -15.07 -0.20 -1.66
CA SER A 271 -14.48 -0.02 -3.00
C SER A 271 -13.17 0.80 -2.97
N GLY A 272 -12.62 1.01 -1.78
CA GLY A 272 -11.37 1.73 -1.55
C GLY A 272 -11.50 3.25 -1.70
N THR A 273 -10.42 3.93 -1.37
CA THR A 273 -10.34 5.39 -1.30
C THR A 273 -10.74 6.09 -2.60
N LEU A 274 -10.44 5.48 -3.74
CA LEU A 274 -10.78 6.06 -5.04
C LEU A 274 -12.16 5.60 -5.55
N GLY A 275 -12.70 4.49 -5.05
CA GLY A 275 -13.97 3.92 -5.51
C GLY A 275 -15.18 4.35 -4.67
N SER A 276 -15.07 4.25 -3.34
CA SER A 276 -16.18 4.50 -2.42
C SER A 276 -16.79 5.91 -2.52
N PRO A 277 -16.00 7.01 -2.60
CA PRO A 277 -16.58 8.34 -2.75
C PRO A 277 -17.37 8.50 -4.06
N GLN A 278 -16.91 7.90 -5.16
CA GLN A 278 -17.63 7.96 -6.42
C GLN A 278 -18.99 7.25 -6.37
N ILE A 279 -19.08 6.14 -5.61
CA ILE A 279 -20.35 5.43 -5.40
C ILE A 279 -21.27 6.30 -4.53
N LEU A 280 -20.77 6.90 -3.45
CA LEU A 280 -21.54 7.80 -2.60
C LEU A 280 -22.13 8.95 -3.40
N GLU A 281 -21.33 9.66 -4.20
CA GLU A 281 -21.80 10.79 -5.01
C GLU A 281 -22.85 10.37 -6.04
N ARG A 282 -22.64 9.26 -6.78
CA ARG A 282 -23.66 8.75 -7.70
C ARG A 282 -24.95 8.31 -7.00
N SER A 283 -24.89 8.04 -5.70
CA SER A 283 -26.03 7.69 -4.87
C SER A 283 -26.77 8.91 -4.27
N GLY A 284 -26.29 10.12 -4.53
CA GLY A 284 -26.86 11.34 -3.94
C GLY A 284 -26.30 11.69 -2.55
N VAL A 285 -25.15 11.13 -2.18
CA VAL A 285 -24.45 11.41 -0.91
C VAL A 285 -23.14 12.11 -1.23
N GLY A 286 -23.04 13.39 -0.94
CA GLY A 286 -21.88 14.22 -1.30
C GLY A 286 -22.22 15.71 -1.24
N ASP A 287 -21.34 16.55 -1.81
CA ASP A 287 -21.58 18.00 -1.92
C ASP A 287 -22.84 18.28 -2.74
N ALA A 288 -23.84 18.91 -2.11
CA ALA A 288 -25.11 19.24 -2.75
C ALA A 288 -24.95 20.12 -4.00
N GLN A 289 -23.93 20.98 -4.07
CA GLN A 289 -23.68 21.82 -5.25
C GLN A 289 -23.21 20.97 -6.44
N LEU A 290 -22.28 20.04 -6.21
CA LEU A 290 -21.82 19.09 -7.21
C LEU A 290 -22.98 18.19 -7.69
N LEU A 291 -23.73 17.61 -6.76
CA LEU A 291 -24.84 16.71 -7.07
C LEU A 291 -25.93 17.41 -7.90
N ASN A 292 -26.33 18.61 -7.52
CA ASN A 292 -27.30 19.43 -8.27
C ASN A 292 -26.82 19.78 -9.68
N LYS A 293 -25.51 20.14 -9.82
CA LYS A 293 -24.88 20.38 -11.13
C LYS A 293 -24.97 19.16 -12.04
N LEU A 294 -24.80 17.98 -11.47
CA LEU A 294 -24.87 16.70 -12.19
C LEU A 294 -26.28 16.12 -12.30
N LYS A 295 -27.31 16.84 -11.79
CA LYS A 295 -28.72 16.43 -11.76
C LYS A 295 -28.93 15.10 -11.01
N ILE A 296 -28.17 14.87 -9.95
CA ILE A 296 -28.32 13.74 -9.04
C ILE A 296 -29.14 14.22 -7.84
N PRO A 297 -30.28 13.56 -7.51
CA PRO A 297 -31.05 13.89 -6.32
C PRO A 297 -30.22 13.77 -5.05
N VAL A 298 -30.24 14.80 -4.19
CA VAL A 298 -29.51 14.82 -2.93
C VAL A 298 -30.24 13.98 -1.89
N VAL A 299 -29.58 12.94 -1.38
CA VAL A 299 -30.03 12.13 -0.24
C VAL A 299 -29.41 12.65 1.06
N SER A 300 -28.12 12.95 1.05
CA SER A 300 -27.42 13.56 2.19
C SER A 300 -26.34 14.53 1.70
N ASP A 301 -26.41 15.78 2.17
CA ASP A 301 -25.38 16.78 1.89
C ASP A 301 -24.18 16.55 2.80
N LEU A 302 -23.10 16.01 2.21
CA LEU A 302 -21.83 15.67 2.84
C LEU A 302 -20.65 16.15 1.99
N PRO A 303 -20.26 17.43 2.09
CA PRO A 303 -19.20 18.01 1.25
C PRO A 303 -17.82 17.42 1.49
N GLY A 304 -17.62 16.62 2.56
CA GLY A 304 -16.37 15.90 2.80
C GLY A 304 -16.14 14.66 1.93
N VAL A 305 -17.15 14.20 1.20
CA VAL A 305 -17.02 13.05 0.29
C VAL A 305 -16.09 13.41 -0.86
N GLY A 306 -15.05 12.59 -1.07
CA GLY A 306 -14.05 12.77 -2.12
C GLY A 306 -12.92 13.76 -1.78
N GLU A 307 -13.05 14.53 -0.69
CA GLU A 307 -12.02 15.46 -0.22
C GLU A 307 -10.93 14.76 0.62
N GLN A 308 -9.80 15.42 0.83
CA GLN A 308 -8.71 14.95 1.70
C GLN A 308 -8.07 13.62 1.24
N TYR A 309 -7.96 13.40 -0.08
CA TYR A 309 -7.16 12.30 -0.57
C TYR A 309 -5.72 12.42 -0.06
N GLN A 310 -5.19 11.32 0.45
CA GLN A 310 -3.83 11.19 0.99
C GLN A 310 -3.17 9.94 0.42
N ASP A 311 -1.83 9.98 0.35
CA ASP A 311 -1.00 8.84 -0.05
C ASP A 311 0.38 8.99 0.59
N HIS A 312 1.26 7.99 0.48
CA HIS A 312 2.68 8.12 0.74
C HIS A 312 3.41 8.34 -0.58
N TYR A 313 4.30 9.32 -0.60
CA TYR A 313 5.03 9.67 -1.83
C TYR A 313 6.39 9.04 -1.85
N THR A 314 6.76 8.46 -2.98
CA THR A 314 8.02 7.75 -3.16
C THR A 314 8.85 8.31 -4.30
N THR A 315 10.15 8.15 -4.19
CA THR A 315 11.09 8.15 -5.31
C THR A 315 11.96 6.91 -5.25
N LEU A 316 12.52 6.53 -6.38
CA LEU A 316 13.32 5.32 -6.56
C LEU A 316 14.69 5.69 -7.11
N SER A 317 15.76 5.14 -6.53
CA SER A 317 17.14 5.34 -6.98
C SER A 317 17.77 3.99 -7.29
N ILE A 318 18.35 3.83 -8.47
CA ILE A 318 18.92 2.57 -8.95
C ILE A 318 20.44 2.63 -8.93
N TYR A 319 21.05 1.55 -8.45
CA TYR A 319 22.49 1.41 -8.30
C TYR A 319 22.96 0.08 -8.90
N ARG A 320 24.16 0.09 -9.46
CA ARG A 320 24.87 -1.14 -9.84
C ARG A 320 25.44 -1.79 -8.59
N VAL A 321 25.41 -3.12 -8.52
CA VAL A 321 26.04 -3.92 -7.49
C VAL A 321 27.05 -4.92 -8.10
N SER A 322 27.85 -5.57 -7.26
CA SER A 322 28.80 -6.56 -7.70
C SER A 322 28.12 -7.72 -8.45
N GLU A 323 28.78 -8.28 -9.44
CA GLU A 323 28.21 -9.35 -10.28
C GLU A 323 27.93 -10.65 -9.50
N GLU A 324 28.60 -10.84 -8.35
CA GLU A 324 28.34 -11.98 -7.44
C GLU A 324 27.04 -11.80 -6.62
N SER A 325 26.44 -10.64 -6.65
CA SER A 325 25.22 -10.36 -5.89
C SER A 325 24.04 -11.20 -6.38
N THR A 326 23.28 -11.76 -5.43
CA THR A 326 22.00 -12.40 -5.74
C THR A 326 20.94 -11.32 -5.92
N THR A 327 20.38 -11.24 -7.13
CA THR A 327 19.32 -10.28 -7.50
C THR A 327 18.26 -10.95 -8.36
N THR A 328 17.12 -10.26 -8.50
CA THR A 328 16.02 -10.73 -9.39
C THR A 328 16.20 -10.34 -10.86
N ASP A 329 17.26 -9.65 -11.23
CA ASP A 329 17.45 -9.11 -12.58
C ASP A 329 17.41 -10.17 -13.67
N ASP A 330 18.14 -11.29 -13.50
CA ASP A 330 18.17 -12.38 -14.49
C ASP A 330 16.82 -13.09 -14.63
N PHE A 331 16.11 -13.24 -13.49
CA PHE A 331 14.75 -13.78 -13.46
C PHE A 331 13.79 -12.89 -14.23
N LEU A 332 13.85 -11.58 -14.00
CA LEU A 332 12.95 -10.61 -14.64
C LEU A 332 13.26 -10.46 -16.14
N ARG A 333 14.54 -10.47 -16.52
CA ARG A 333 14.97 -10.50 -17.94
C ARG A 333 14.61 -11.82 -18.62
N GLY A 334 14.59 -12.93 -17.88
CA GLY A 334 14.43 -14.28 -18.44
C GLY A 334 15.68 -14.78 -19.13
N VAL A 335 16.83 -14.61 -18.49
CA VAL A 335 18.13 -15.05 -19.01
C VAL A 335 18.19 -16.58 -18.99
N GLY A 336 18.40 -17.20 -20.15
CA GLY A 336 18.51 -18.66 -20.27
C GLY A 336 17.35 -19.41 -19.63
N ASP A 337 17.66 -20.41 -18.82
CA ASP A 337 16.69 -21.27 -18.08
C ASP A 337 16.47 -20.83 -16.61
N VAL A 338 16.90 -19.63 -16.23
CA VAL A 338 16.82 -19.14 -14.84
C VAL A 338 15.40 -19.19 -14.28
N ARG A 339 14.38 -18.82 -15.08
CA ARG A 339 12.98 -18.86 -14.62
C ARG A 339 12.53 -20.27 -14.28
N GLU A 340 12.85 -21.23 -15.11
CA GLU A 340 12.46 -22.63 -14.93
C GLU A 340 13.14 -23.22 -13.68
N LYS A 341 14.43 -22.95 -13.51
CA LYS A 341 15.20 -23.39 -12.34
C LYS A 341 14.64 -22.80 -11.04
N LEU A 342 14.38 -21.51 -10.99
CA LEU A 342 13.85 -20.84 -9.81
C LEU A 342 12.41 -21.27 -9.48
N PHE A 343 11.56 -21.51 -10.49
CA PHE A 343 10.23 -22.07 -10.23
C PHE A 343 10.28 -23.52 -9.78
N LYS A 344 11.24 -24.32 -10.26
CA LYS A 344 11.46 -25.68 -9.74
C LYS A 344 11.91 -25.64 -8.29
N GLU A 345 12.88 -24.78 -7.96
CA GLU A 345 13.33 -24.57 -6.58
C GLU A 345 12.16 -24.18 -5.66
N TRP A 346 11.28 -23.28 -6.13
CA TRP A 346 10.08 -22.90 -5.39
C TRP A 346 9.13 -24.08 -5.14
N GLN A 347 9.00 -25.00 -6.10
CA GLN A 347 8.19 -26.21 -5.91
C GLN A 347 8.83 -27.19 -4.92
N ASP A 348 10.13 -27.32 -4.97
CA ASP A 348 10.88 -28.29 -4.16
C ASP A 348 11.13 -27.78 -2.72
N ARG A 349 11.45 -26.49 -2.56
CA ARG A 349 11.83 -25.86 -1.27
C ARG A 349 11.35 -24.40 -1.21
N PRO A 350 10.05 -24.18 -1.08
CA PRO A 350 9.47 -22.81 -1.13
C PRO A 350 10.03 -21.87 -0.06
N GLU A 351 10.41 -22.38 1.11
CA GLU A 351 10.95 -21.60 2.23
C GLU A 351 12.36 -21.03 1.98
N GLN A 352 13.06 -21.48 0.94
CA GLN A 352 14.42 -21.05 0.58
C GLN A 352 14.50 -20.41 -0.80
N ALA A 353 13.46 -20.52 -1.60
CA ALA A 353 13.48 -20.07 -2.99
C ALA A 353 13.49 -18.55 -3.10
N LEU A 354 14.32 -18.01 -4.01
CA LEU A 354 14.37 -16.58 -4.31
C LEU A 354 12.99 -16.06 -4.76
N VAL A 355 12.25 -16.82 -5.57
CA VAL A 355 10.93 -16.42 -6.08
C VAL A 355 9.80 -16.53 -5.06
N SER A 356 10.07 -17.06 -3.85
CA SER A 356 9.19 -16.95 -2.67
C SER A 356 9.40 -15.64 -1.91
N SER A 357 10.19 -14.72 -2.42
CA SER A 357 10.40 -13.38 -1.89
C SER A 357 9.89 -12.32 -2.89
N ASN A 358 9.64 -11.12 -2.37
CA ASN A 358 9.43 -9.91 -3.16
C ASN A 358 10.74 -9.17 -3.46
N ALA A 359 11.88 -9.71 -3.04
CA ALA A 359 13.20 -9.10 -3.12
C ALA A 359 13.36 -7.77 -2.34
N ILE A 360 12.39 -7.40 -1.49
CA ILE A 360 12.46 -6.25 -0.57
C ILE A 360 12.72 -6.81 0.82
N ASP A 361 13.98 -7.14 1.10
CA ASP A 361 14.30 -7.99 2.24
C ASP A 361 14.67 -7.20 3.50
N ALA A 362 15.19 -5.98 3.38
CA ALA A 362 15.59 -5.16 4.51
C ALA A 362 15.23 -3.69 4.30
N GLY A 363 15.13 -2.96 5.38
CA GLY A 363 14.91 -1.52 5.36
C GLY A 363 14.85 -0.93 6.75
N PHE A 364 14.41 0.31 6.84
CA PHE A 364 14.29 1.04 8.08
C PHE A 364 13.07 1.96 8.08
N LYS A 365 12.62 2.29 9.29
CA LYS A 365 11.79 3.47 9.57
C LYS A 365 12.59 4.38 10.47
N ILE A 366 12.73 5.65 10.12
CA ILE A 366 13.63 6.57 10.85
C ILE A 366 13.03 7.96 11.05
N ARG A 367 13.65 8.64 12.02
CA ARG A 367 13.39 10.01 12.41
C ARG A 367 14.68 10.82 12.25
N PRO A 368 14.60 12.12 11.90
CA PRO A 368 15.78 12.98 11.84
C PRO A 368 16.36 13.24 13.23
N THR A 369 17.68 13.47 13.28
CA THR A 369 18.36 14.01 14.45
C THR A 369 18.02 15.50 14.65
N GLU A 370 18.42 16.08 15.79
CA GLU A 370 18.22 17.52 16.04
C GLU A 370 18.99 18.41 15.07
N GLU A 371 20.17 17.98 14.64
CA GLU A 371 20.98 18.67 13.63
C GLU A 371 20.28 18.67 12.28
N GLU A 372 19.79 17.52 11.86
CA GLU A 372 19.05 17.36 10.59
C GLU A 372 17.74 18.17 10.59
N LEU A 373 17.04 18.24 11.73
CA LEU A 373 15.84 19.08 11.88
C LEU A 373 16.14 20.56 11.66
N LYS A 374 17.28 21.05 12.16
CA LYS A 374 17.69 22.45 11.94
C LYS A 374 17.91 22.74 10.45
N GLU A 375 18.43 21.76 9.69
CA GLU A 375 18.67 21.89 8.25
C GLU A 375 17.38 21.83 7.42
N MET A 376 16.31 21.19 7.92
CA MET A 376 15.05 21.03 7.18
C MET A 376 14.23 22.33 7.06
N GLY A 377 14.51 23.33 7.89
CA GLY A 377 13.88 24.65 7.79
C GLY A 377 12.50 24.77 8.45
N PRO A 378 11.92 25.98 8.42
CA PRO A 378 10.74 26.32 9.23
C PRO A 378 9.48 25.57 8.82
N GLU A 379 9.25 25.33 7.53
CA GLU A 379 8.03 24.66 7.05
C GLU A 379 7.89 23.24 7.62
N PHE A 380 8.99 22.47 7.64
CA PHE A 380 8.96 21.14 8.25
C PHE A 380 9.00 21.21 9.78
N ASN A 381 9.70 22.16 10.37
CA ASN A 381 9.77 22.32 11.83
C ASN A 381 8.39 22.61 12.43
N ASP A 382 7.52 23.34 11.75
CA ASP A 382 6.13 23.53 12.16
C ASP A 382 5.34 22.22 12.13
N LEU A 383 5.51 21.40 11.07
CA LEU A 383 4.91 20.07 10.97
C LEU A 383 5.47 19.14 12.06
N TRP A 384 6.79 19.16 12.27
CA TRP A 384 7.46 18.39 13.31
C TRP A 384 6.89 18.68 14.70
N ASN A 385 6.79 19.95 15.08
CA ASN A 385 6.28 20.34 16.39
C ASN A 385 4.83 19.93 16.64
N ARG A 386 3.98 19.93 15.60
CA ARG A 386 2.56 19.56 15.71
C ARG A 386 2.33 18.06 15.66
N TYR A 387 3.15 17.32 14.93
CA TYR A 387 2.79 15.97 14.50
C TYR A 387 3.74 14.88 14.99
N PHE A 388 5.04 15.19 15.16
CA PHE A 388 6.07 14.19 15.44
C PHE A 388 6.74 14.33 16.80
N LYS A 389 6.94 15.54 17.29
CA LYS A 389 7.81 15.84 18.43
C LYS A 389 7.48 14.99 19.66
N ASP A 390 6.22 14.96 20.04
CA ASP A 390 5.72 14.26 21.23
C ASP A 390 5.23 12.83 20.94
N LYS A 391 5.53 12.30 19.73
CA LYS A 391 5.12 10.98 19.25
C LYS A 391 6.32 10.23 18.67
N PRO A 392 7.17 9.66 19.52
CA PRO A 392 8.42 9.01 19.10
C PRO A 392 8.19 7.76 18.24
N ASP A 393 7.00 7.15 18.29
CA ASP A 393 6.56 6.02 17.49
C ASP A 393 6.26 6.39 16.02
N LYS A 394 6.11 7.68 15.68
CA LYS A 394 5.89 8.12 14.30
C LYS A 394 7.22 8.32 13.55
N PRO A 395 7.55 7.47 12.57
CA PRO A 395 8.71 7.69 11.71
C PRO A 395 8.42 8.83 10.72
N VAL A 396 9.46 9.52 10.25
CA VAL A 396 9.29 10.52 9.17
C VAL A 396 9.36 9.84 7.81
N MET A 397 10.24 8.85 7.68
CA MET A 397 10.40 8.13 6.42
C MET A 397 10.51 6.62 6.63
N PHE A 398 10.10 5.91 5.59
CA PHE A 398 10.42 4.52 5.31
C PHE A 398 11.51 4.48 4.23
N GLY A 399 12.52 3.62 4.42
CA GLY A 399 13.53 3.33 3.41
C GLY A 399 13.78 1.83 3.31
N SER A 400 14.02 1.33 2.09
CA SER A 400 14.22 -0.10 1.87
C SER A 400 15.10 -0.37 0.66
N ILE A 401 15.70 -1.57 0.62
CA ILE A 401 16.42 -2.09 -0.53
C ILE A 401 15.59 -3.11 -1.29
N VAL A 402 15.60 -3.02 -2.62
CA VAL A 402 15.13 -4.06 -3.53
C VAL A 402 16.37 -4.73 -4.14
N SER A 403 16.48 -6.04 -4.03
CA SER A 403 17.57 -6.82 -4.65
C SER A 403 17.27 -7.05 -6.14
N GLY A 404 17.41 -5.99 -6.93
CA GLY A 404 17.14 -5.91 -8.37
C GLY A 404 16.80 -4.51 -8.82
N ALA A 405 16.79 -4.26 -10.13
CA ALA A 405 16.34 -3.01 -10.69
C ALA A 405 14.81 -2.93 -10.68
N TYR A 406 14.26 -1.87 -10.10
CA TYR A 406 12.85 -1.53 -10.24
C TYR A 406 12.65 -0.63 -11.47
N ALA A 407 12.82 -1.21 -12.65
CA ALA A 407 12.73 -0.54 -13.95
C ALA A 407 12.38 -1.54 -15.05
N ASP A 408 12.19 -1.05 -16.26
CA ASP A 408 12.05 -1.91 -17.44
C ASP A 408 13.41 -2.53 -17.81
N HIS A 409 13.56 -3.82 -17.53
CA HIS A 409 14.80 -4.55 -17.77
C HIS A 409 15.20 -4.65 -19.24
N THR A 410 14.30 -4.36 -20.18
CA THR A 410 14.63 -4.32 -21.62
C THR A 410 15.41 -3.05 -21.99
N LEU A 411 15.34 -2.03 -21.14
CA LEU A 411 16.00 -0.73 -21.31
C LEU A 411 17.28 -0.60 -20.48
N LEU A 412 17.54 -1.54 -19.58
CA LEU A 412 18.72 -1.52 -18.72
C LEU A 412 19.88 -2.32 -19.31
N PRO A 413 21.14 -1.86 -19.16
CA PRO A 413 22.31 -2.67 -19.47
C PRO A 413 22.26 -4.02 -18.73
N PRO A 414 22.81 -5.10 -19.30
CA PRO A 414 23.00 -6.33 -18.55
C PRO A 414 23.83 -6.10 -17.29
N GLY A 415 23.48 -6.78 -16.19
CA GLY A 415 24.18 -6.71 -14.92
C GLY A 415 23.27 -6.85 -13.73
N LYS A 416 23.84 -6.70 -12.54
CA LYS A 416 23.18 -6.82 -11.25
C LYS A 416 22.93 -5.44 -10.66
N TYR A 417 21.74 -5.25 -10.12
CA TYR A 417 21.29 -3.96 -9.60
C TYR A 417 20.69 -4.08 -8.21
N MET A 418 20.62 -2.97 -7.51
CA MET A 418 19.74 -2.75 -6.38
C MET A 418 18.97 -1.44 -6.60
N THR A 419 17.78 -1.37 -6.03
CA THR A 419 16.98 -0.14 -5.97
C THR A 419 16.79 0.28 -4.53
N MET A 420 17.09 1.54 -4.21
CA MET A 420 16.67 2.15 -2.96
C MET A 420 15.28 2.74 -3.15
N PHE A 421 14.40 2.37 -2.25
CA PHE A 421 13.01 2.77 -2.19
C PHE A 421 12.81 3.59 -0.93
N GLN A 422 12.36 4.84 -1.06
CA GLN A 422 12.07 5.70 0.08
C GLN A 422 10.75 6.43 -0.11
N TYR A 423 9.99 6.57 0.96
CA TYR A 423 8.78 7.38 0.98
C TYR A 423 8.58 8.08 2.33
N LEU A 424 7.84 9.20 2.28
CA LEU A 424 7.38 9.89 3.47
C LEU A 424 6.17 9.14 4.05
N GLU A 425 6.20 8.92 5.37
CA GLU A 425 5.11 8.24 6.08
C GLU A 425 3.90 9.18 6.34
N TYR A 426 4.12 10.49 6.44
CA TYR A 426 3.09 11.47 6.76
C TYR A 426 3.22 12.74 5.92
N PRO A 427 3.00 12.69 4.60
CA PRO A 427 2.98 13.88 3.78
C PRO A 427 1.88 14.85 4.22
N ALA A 428 2.18 16.16 4.15
CA ALA A 428 1.24 17.22 4.45
C ALA A 428 0.32 17.57 3.27
N SER A 429 0.72 17.22 2.07
CA SER A 429 -0.04 17.45 0.83
C SER A 429 -1.37 16.69 0.81
N ARG A 430 -2.40 17.28 0.20
CA ARG A 430 -3.76 16.72 0.13
C ARG A 430 -4.34 16.87 -1.27
N GLY A 431 -5.06 15.85 -1.69
CA GLY A 431 -5.76 15.80 -2.97
C GLY A 431 -7.26 15.58 -2.82
N LYS A 432 -7.93 15.24 -3.93
CA LYS A 432 -9.36 14.96 -3.96
C LYS A 432 -9.80 14.20 -5.20
N ILE A 433 -10.98 13.58 -5.11
CA ILE A 433 -11.60 12.84 -6.20
C ILE A 433 -13.11 13.05 -6.20
N HIS A 434 -13.69 13.41 -7.36
CA HIS A 434 -15.12 13.61 -7.54
C HIS A 434 -15.60 13.05 -8.87
N ILE A 435 -16.87 12.65 -8.96
CA ILE A 435 -17.45 12.26 -10.24
C ILE A 435 -17.60 13.46 -11.18
N ASN A 436 -17.41 13.22 -12.49
CA ASN A 436 -17.66 14.20 -13.54
C ASN A 436 -19.07 14.06 -14.16
N SER A 437 -19.69 12.89 -13.99
CA SER A 437 -21.02 12.57 -14.50
C SER A 437 -21.68 11.44 -13.70
N PRO A 438 -22.99 11.19 -13.87
CA PRO A 438 -23.67 10.03 -13.30
C PRO A 438 -23.26 8.70 -13.94
N ASN A 439 -22.60 8.71 -15.10
CA ASN A 439 -22.19 7.51 -15.81
C ASN A 439 -21.00 6.83 -15.09
N PRO A 440 -21.11 5.57 -14.63
CA PRO A 440 -20.05 4.90 -13.88
C PRO A 440 -18.80 4.58 -14.72
N TYR A 441 -18.87 4.69 -16.05
CA TYR A 441 -17.73 4.42 -16.94
C TYR A 441 -16.88 5.67 -17.22
N ASP A 442 -17.40 6.86 -16.94
CA ASP A 442 -16.64 8.10 -17.10
C ASP A 442 -15.55 8.22 -16.04
N ASP A 443 -14.40 8.76 -16.45
CA ASP A 443 -13.31 9.02 -15.51
C ASP A 443 -13.70 10.16 -14.55
N PRO A 444 -13.34 10.03 -13.26
CA PRO A 444 -13.60 11.10 -12.28
C PRO A 444 -12.68 12.31 -12.52
N PHE A 445 -13.05 13.43 -11.94
CA PHE A 445 -12.06 14.44 -11.60
C PHE A 445 -11.16 13.89 -10.51
N PHE A 446 -9.85 13.86 -10.77
CA PHE A 446 -8.85 13.43 -9.80
C PHE A 446 -7.72 14.45 -9.73
N ASP A 447 -7.34 14.79 -8.53
CA ASP A 447 -6.19 15.62 -8.20
C ASP A 447 -5.48 14.91 -7.04
N SER A 448 -4.34 14.32 -7.33
CA SER A 448 -3.55 13.61 -6.31
C SER A 448 -3.01 14.54 -5.23
N GLY A 449 -2.81 15.82 -5.57
CA GLY A 449 -2.24 16.82 -4.70
C GLY A 449 -0.77 16.61 -4.37
N PHE A 450 -0.05 15.73 -5.08
CA PHE A 450 1.35 15.39 -4.74
C PHE A 450 2.23 16.63 -4.71
N MET A 451 3.02 16.75 -3.63
CA MET A 451 3.96 17.83 -3.37
C MET A 451 3.33 19.24 -3.31
N ASN A 452 2.00 19.37 -3.19
CA ASN A 452 1.33 20.67 -3.12
C ASN A 452 1.53 21.40 -1.79
N ASN A 453 2.24 20.80 -0.83
CA ASN A 453 2.66 21.42 0.42
C ASN A 453 4.19 21.48 0.52
N LYS A 454 4.73 22.67 0.78
CA LYS A 454 6.18 22.90 0.88
C LYS A 454 6.85 22.12 2.02
N ALA A 455 6.10 21.78 3.08
CA ALA A 455 6.62 21.01 4.21
C ALA A 455 7.11 19.60 3.81
N ASP A 456 6.70 19.08 2.64
CA ASP A 456 7.06 17.73 2.17
C ASP A 456 8.45 17.68 1.50
N PHE A 457 8.98 18.82 1.00
CA PHE A 457 10.25 18.82 0.26
C PHE A 457 11.47 18.52 1.12
N ALA A 458 11.64 19.21 2.25
CA ALA A 458 12.82 19.04 3.08
C ALA A 458 12.97 17.62 3.65
N PRO A 459 11.93 16.98 4.24
CA PRO A 459 12.05 15.60 4.70
C PRO A 459 12.23 14.62 3.53
N PHE A 460 11.69 14.90 2.34
CA PHE A 460 11.90 14.04 1.20
C PHE A 460 13.33 14.11 0.64
N ARG A 461 13.90 15.31 0.58
CA ARG A 461 15.31 15.55 0.25
C ARG A 461 16.23 14.83 1.25
N TRP A 462 15.94 14.95 2.55
CA TRP A 462 16.66 14.24 3.60
C TRP A 462 16.57 12.71 3.41
N SER A 463 15.40 12.19 3.07
CA SER A 463 15.19 10.77 2.79
C SER A 463 16.09 10.26 1.66
N TYR A 464 16.18 11.01 0.55
CA TYR A 464 17.06 10.69 -0.56
C TYR A 464 18.53 10.67 -0.14
N LYS A 465 18.97 11.70 0.61
CA LYS A 465 20.37 11.77 1.11
C LYS A 465 20.70 10.57 1.99
N LYS A 466 19.80 10.18 2.88
CA LYS A 466 19.98 9.03 3.80
C LYS A 466 20.07 7.69 3.05
N THR A 467 19.15 7.39 2.17
CA THR A 467 19.18 6.15 1.40
C THR A 467 20.40 6.06 0.49
N ARG A 468 20.80 7.19 -0.10
CA ARG A 468 22.01 7.26 -0.93
C ARG A 468 23.28 7.05 -0.13
N GLU A 469 23.36 7.59 1.08
CA GLU A 469 24.49 7.38 2.01
C GLU A 469 24.62 5.90 2.38
N VAL A 470 23.50 5.24 2.72
CA VAL A 470 23.49 3.80 2.97
C VAL A 470 23.97 3.02 1.74
N ALA A 471 23.45 3.34 0.54
CA ALA A 471 23.85 2.67 -0.70
C ALA A 471 25.36 2.75 -0.94
N ARG A 472 25.96 3.92 -0.76
CA ARG A 472 27.41 4.15 -0.97
C ARG A 472 28.31 3.46 0.07
N ARG A 473 27.76 3.08 1.23
CA ARG A 473 28.47 2.34 2.28
C ARG A 473 28.38 0.83 2.14
N MET A 474 27.50 0.35 1.29
CA MET A 474 27.37 -1.09 1.04
C MET A 474 28.60 -1.62 0.30
N ALA A 475 29.11 -2.75 0.74
CA ALA A 475 30.25 -3.42 0.12
C ALA A 475 29.96 -3.86 -1.33
N ALA A 476 28.71 -4.14 -1.63
CA ALA A 476 28.25 -4.51 -2.97
C ALA A 476 28.13 -3.34 -3.96
N PHE A 477 28.17 -2.07 -3.51
CA PHE A 477 27.99 -0.90 -4.36
C PHE A 477 29.03 -0.82 -5.49
N ARG A 478 28.56 -0.56 -6.75
CA ARG A 478 29.41 -0.44 -7.95
C ARG A 478 29.02 0.75 -8.84
N GLY A 479 28.36 1.77 -8.25
CA GLY A 479 28.00 2.99 -8.94
C GLY A 479 26.50 3.25 -9.01
N GLU A 480 26.16 4.43 -9.47
CA GLU A 480 24.80 4.96 -9.57
C GLU A 480 24.35 4.90 -11.04
N LEU A 481 23.09 4.57 -11.26
CA LEU A 481 22.48 4.70 -12.59
C LEU A 481 21.95 6.13 -12.72
N THR A 482 22.73 7.02 -13.36
CA THR A 482 22.48 8.47 -13.37
C THR A 482 21.09 8.89 -13.86
N SER A 483 20.47 8.10 -14.74
CA SER A 483 19.10 8.32 -15.18
C SER A 483 18.03 8.24 -14.06
N HIS A 484 18.40 7.71 -12.89
CA HIS A 484 17.52 7.52 -11.73
C HIS A 484 18.03 8.30 -10.51
N HIS A 485 18.78 9.37 -10.75
CA HIS A 485 19.31 10.26 -9.73
C HIS A 485 19.20 11.73 -10.12
N PRO A 486 19.26 12.66 -9.15
CA PRO A 486 19.36 14.09 -9.43
C PRO A 486 20.58 14.44 -10.27
N HIS A 487 20.43 15.46 -11.11
CA HIS A 487 21.50 15.96 -11.99
C HIS A 487 22.45 16.90 -11.26
N PHE A 488 23.31 16.34 -10.46
CA PHE A 488 24.34 17.10 -9.76
C PHE A 488 25.39 17.69 -10.71
N HIS A 489 25.93 18.84 -10.34
CA HIS A 489 27.06 19.42 -11.08
C HIS A 489 28.27 18.46 -11.03
N PRO A 490 28.99 18.22 -12.14
CA PRO A 490 30.11 17.27 -12.16
C PRO A 490 31.25 17.59 -11.19
N ALA A 491 31.40 18.86 -10.77
CA ALA A 491 32.39 19.27 -9.77
C ALA A 491 31.92 19.09 -8.31
N SER A 492 30.62 18.85 -8.08
CA SER A 492 30.09 18.59 -6.72
C SER A 492 30.61 17.27 -6.15
N GLU A 493 30.72 17.17 -4.83
CA GLU A 493 30.91 15.91 -4.12
C GLU A 493 29.70 14.98 -4.33
N ALA A 494 28.53 15.56 -4.53
CA ALA A 494 27.28 14.83 -4.79
C ALA A 494 27.19 14.25 -6.21
N ALA A 495 28.14 14.56 -7.11
CA ALA A 495 28.12 14.02 -8.48
C ALA A 495 28.00 12.49 -8.48
N CYS A 496 27.12 11.96 -9.32
CA CYS A 496 26.93 10.51 -9.47
C CYS A 496 28.19 9.83 -10.01
N LEU A 497 28.47 8.64 -9.49
CA LEU A 497 29.52 7.75 -9.98
C LEU A 497 28.86 6.75 -10.95
N ASP A 498 28.93 7.04 -12.24
CA ASP A 498 28.25 6.24 -13.26
C ASP A 498 29.07 5.02 -13.67
N ILE A 499 28.37 3.97 -14.02
CA ILE A 499 28.95 2.66 -14.36
C ILE A 499 29.43 2.65 -15.82
N ASP A 500 28.60 3.19 -16.70
CA ASP A 500 28.82 3.22 -18.15
C ASP A 500 28.17 4.47 -18.75
N ILE A 501 29.01 5.48 -18.98
CA ILE A 501 28.58 6.78 -19.49
C ILE A 501 27.95 6.68 -20.88
N GLU A 502 28.42 5.80 -21.74
CA GLU A 502 27.91 5.68 -23.11
C GLU A 502 26.54 5.00 -23.13
N THR A 503 26.36 3.98 -22.28
CA THR A 503 25.07 3.30 -22.14
C THR A 503 24.05 4.17 -21.41
N ALA A 504 24.46 4.92 -20.39
CA ALA A 504 23.59 5.84 -19.65
C ALA A 504 22.94 6.91 -20.55
N LYS A 505 23.60 7.32 -21.64
CA LYS A 505 23.02 8.25 -22.64
C LYS A 505 21.81 7.68 -23.38
N GLN A 506 21.66 6.37 -23.42
CA GLN A 506 20.61 5.68 -24.16
C GLN A 506 19.43 5.27 -23.25
N ILE A 507 19.61 5.34 -21.94
CA ILE A 507 18.58 4.93 -20.98
C ILE A 507 17.70 6.12 -20.67
N LEU A 508 16.44 6.04 -21.08
CA LEU A 508 15.42 6.97 -20.64
C LEU A 508 14.96 6.59 -19.22
N PRO A 509 14.85 7.55 -18.29
CA PRO A 509 14.18 7.30 -17.03
C PRO A 509 12.77 6.80 -17.32
N ASN A 510 12.45 5.64 -16.83
CA ASN A 510 11.15 5.04 -17.05
C ASN A 510 10.54 4.71 -15.69
N SER A 511 9.40 5.29 -15.40
CA SER A 511 8.59 4.81 -14.28
C SER A 511 8.05 3.43 -14.62
N PHE A 512 8.44 2.45 -13.85
CA PHE A 512 8.01 1.08 -14.04
C PHE A 512 6.50 0.92 -13.84
N THR A 513 5.92 1.72 -12.95
CA THR A 513 4.51 1.65 -12.59
C THR A 513 3.61 2.41 -13.55
N THR A 514 4.06 3.55 -14.03
CA THR A 514 3.23 4.45 -14.82
C THR A 514 3.52 4.40 -16.33
N GLY A 515 4.69 3.90 -16.72
CA GLY A 515 5.13 3.83 -18.12
C GLY A 515 5.25 5.21 -18.79
N ILE A 516 5.16 6.28 -18.02
CA ILE A 516 5.20 7.66 -18.50
C ILE A 516 6.29 8.40 -17.75
N HIS A 517 7.54 8.16 -18.15
CA HIS A 517 8.55 9.18 -17.96
C HIS A 517 9.02 9.66 -19.32
N MET A 518 8.56 10.82 -19.66
CA MET A 518 9.21 11.62 -20.70
C MET A 518 10.45 12.23 -20.06
N GLY A 519 11.44 11.38 -19.79
CA GLY A 519 12.67 11.79 -19.15
C GLY A 519 13.42 12.79 -20.00
N THR A 520 13.86 13.84 -19.38
CA THR A 520 14.95 14.66 -19.91
C THR A 520 16.19 13.77 -19.97
N TRP A 521 16.92 13.81 -21.08
CA TRP A 521 18.21 13.13 -21.21
C TRP A 521 19.15 13.55 -20.09
N HIS A 522 19.65 12.59 -19.36
CA HIS A 522 20.53 12.86 -18.25
C HIS A 522 21.98 13.04 -18.74
N LYS A 523 22.65 14.05 -18.18
CA LYS A 523 24.08 14.17 -18.38
C LYS A 523 24.75 13.03 -17.62
N PRO A 524 25.71 12.33 -18.25
CA PRO A 524 26.45 11.28 -17.54
C PRO A 524 27.18 11.85 -16.33
N GLY A 525 27.28 11.06 -15.28
CA GLY A 525 28.10 11.35 -14.10
C GLY A 525 29.59 11.18 -14.35
N LYS A 526 30.36 11.00 -13.30
CA LYS A 526 31.77 10.61 -13.36
C LYS A 526 31.88 9.09 -13.51
N PRO A 527 32.91 8.56 -14.20
CA PRO A 527 33.16 7.12 -14.20
C PRO A 527 33.28 6.57 -12.77
N TYR A 528 32.73 5.37 -12.56
CA TYR A 528 32.87 4.70 -11.27
C TYR A 528 34.33 4.38 -10.97
N ASP A 529 34.77 4.76 -9.78
CA ASP A 529 36.08 4.43 -9.23
C ASP A 529 35.88 4.17 -7.74
N GLU A 530 36.13 2.94 -7.28
CA GLU A 530 35.91 2.55 -5.88
C GLU A 530 36.67 3.42 -4.87
N ASN A 531 37.84 3.95 -5.28
CA ASN A 531 38.65 4.83 -4.44
C ASN A 531 38.11 6.27 -4.36
N LYS A 532 37.06 6.60 -5.13
CA LYS A 532 36.42 7.93 -5.18
C LYS A 532 35.00 7.93 -4.66
N VAL A 533 34.56 6.84 -4.06
CA VAL A 533 33.24 6.79 -3.42
C VAL A 533 33.26 7.67 -2.15
N HIS A 534 32.67 8.84 -2.25
CA HIS A 534 32.51 9.72 -1.09
C HIS A 534 31.42 9.18 -0.18
N GLN A 535 31.80 8.97 1.08
CA GLN A 535 30.88 8.77 2.20
C GLN A 535 30.72 10.11 2.93
N ASN A 536 29.57 10.34 3.60
CA ASN A 536 29.26 11.63 4.24
C ASN A 536 29.33 12.82 3.24
N VAL A 537 28.69 12.65 2.09
CA VAL A 537 28.64 13.66 1.02
C VAL A 537 28.12 14.97 1.56
N LYS A 538 28.89 16.06 1.33
CA LYS A 538 28.44 17.43 1.62
C LYS A 538 27.65 17.95 0.43
N TYR A 539 26.38 18.18 0.66
CA TYR A 539 25.50 18.75 -0.34
C TYR A 539 25.51 20.27 -0.26
N THR A 540 25.65 20.93 -1.39
CA THR A 540 25.50 22.39 -1.51
C THR A 540 24.01 22.73 -1.66
N LYS A 541 23.70 24.05 -1.57
CA LYS A 541 22.33 24.49 -1.87
C LYS A 541 21.93 24.17 -3.31
N GLU A 542 22.85 24.27 -4.27
CA GLU A 542 22.56 23.88 -5.65
C GLU A 542 22.24 22.39 -5.77
N ASP A 543 22.94 21.53 -5.02
CA ASP A 543 22.63 20.09 -4.99
C ASP A 543 21.22 19.84 -4.40
N ASP A 544 20.83 20.58 -3.37
CA ASP A 544 19.50 20.50 -2.77
C ASP A 544 18.41 20.94 -3.76
N ASP A 545 18.64 22.02 -4.50
CA ASP A 545 17.74 22.49 -5.53
C ASP A 545 17.58 21.42 -6.66
N ARG A 546 18.67 20.73 -7.01
CA ARG A 546 18.63 19.61 -7.98
C ARG A 546 17.86 18.40 -7.45
N ILE A 547 17.97 18.10 -6.16
CA ILE A 547 17.17 17.03 -5.54
C ILE A 547 15.69 17.40 -5.57
N ASP A 548 15.31 18.64 -5.25
CA ASP A 548 13.91 19.09 -5.26
C ASP A 548 13.30 19.07 -6.67
N GLU A 549 14.06 19.46 -7.69
CA GLU A 549 13.67 19.34 -9.10
C GLU A 549 13.43 17.88 -9.47
N TRP A 550 14.38 16.99 -9.11
CA TRP A 550 14.29 15.57 -9.39
C TRP A 550 13.11 14.91 -8.66
N ILE A 551 12.84 15.28 -7.39
CA ILE A 551 11.66 14.83 -6.66
C ILE A 551 10.40 15.21 -7.44
N SER A 552 10.25 16.48 -7.85
CA SER A 552 9.08 16.95 -8.61
C SER A 552 8.88 16.20 -9.93
N ASP A 553 9.97 15.84 -10.59
CA ASP A 553 9.94 15.10 -11.87
C ASP A 553 9.67 13.60 -11.69
N HIS A 554 9.98 12.99 -10.50
CA HIS A 554 10.01 11.54 -10.32
C HIS A 554 9.14 11.02 -9.17
N VAL A 555 8.55 11.91 -8.36
CA VAL A 555 7.67 11.47 -7.25
C VAL A 555 6.46 10.72 -7.77
N GLU A 556 6.19 9.58 -7.12
CA GLU A 556 5.08 8.69 -7.44
C GLU A 556 4.33 8.26 -6.16
N THR A 557 3.22 7.58 -6.35
CA THR A 557 2.46 6.92 -5.31
C THR A 557 3.18 5.68 -4.77
N THR A 558 2.93 5.32 -3.52
CA THR A 558 3.18 3.96 -2.99
C THR A 558 1.90 3.12 -2.92
N TRP A 559 0.83 3.60 -3.56
CA TRP A 559 -0.50 2.94 -3.59
C TRP A 559 -1.16 2.82 -2.21
N HIS A 560 -0.86 3.75 -1.33
CA HIS A 560 -1.36 3.80 0.05
C HIS A 560 -2.50 4.81 0.21
N SER A 561 -3.36 4.93 -0.81
CA SER A 561 -4.47 5.89 -0.86
C SER A 561 -5.42 5.75 0.33
N LEU A 562 -5.77 6.87 0.99
CA LEU A 562 -6.69 6.94 2.13
C LEU A 562 -7.39 8.31 2.24
N GLY A 563 -8.44 8.42 3.07
CA GLY A 563 -8.96 9.70 3.60
C GLY A 563 -10.23 10.29 2.97
N THR A 564 -10.72 9.79 1.83
CA THR A 564 -11.78 10.42 1.03
C THR A 564 -13.22 10.26 1.55
N ALA A 565 -13.41 9.57 2.67
CA ALA A 565 -14.70 9.45 3.38
C ALA A 565 -14.48 9.46 4.90
N ALA A 566 -13.74 10.46 5.38
CA ALA A 566 -13.11 10.50 6.69
C ALA A 566 -14.09 10.31 7.86
N MET A 567 -13.65 9.53 8.87
CA MET A 567 -14.29 9.37 10.17
C MET A 567 -13.96 10.57 11.06
N LYS A 568 -14.77 11.61 10.96
CA LYS A 568 -14.65 12.87 11.70
C LYS A 568 -16.04 13.35 12.12
N PRO A 569 -16.15 14.33 13.05
CA PRO A 569 -17.40 15.04 13.26
C PRO A 569 -17.95 15.62 11.94
N ARG A 570 -19.25 15.47 11.69
CA ARG A 570 -19.89 15.95 10.44
C ARG A 570 -19.57 17.42 10.12
N LYS A 571 -19.57 18.29 11.16
CA LYS A 571 -19.24 19.73 11.04
C LYS A 571 -17.78 20.01 10.60
N GLU A 572 -16.90 19.01 10.69
CA GLU A 572 -15.48 19.08 10.31
C GLU A 572 -15.20 18.37 8.98
N GLY A 573 -16.23 18.14 8.17
CA GLY A 573 -16.15 17.44 6.91
C GLY A 573 -16.15 15.91 7.05
N GLY A 574 -16.60 15.38 8.20
CA GLY A 574 -16.75 13.93 8.38
C GLY A 574 -17.84 13.34 7.49
N VAL A 575 -17.59 12.13 7.01
CA VAL A 575 -18.50 11.36 6.16
C VAL A 575 -19.13 10.20 6.91
N VAL A 576 -18.39 9.57 7.82
CA VAL A 576 -18.87 8.46 8.64
C VAL A 576 -18.68 8.73 10.14
N ASP A 577 -19.53 8.11 10.95
CA ASP A 577 -19.43 8.11 12.41
C ASP A 577 -18.46 7.01 12.92
N LYS A 578 -18.28 6.92 14.25
CA LYS A 578 -17.43 5.90 14.89
C LYS A 578 -17.88 4.45 14.67
N ARG A 579 -19.13 4.23 14.25
CA ARG A 579 -19.68 2.93 13.86
C ARG A 579 -19.68 2.74 12.33
N LEU A 580 -19.00 3.61 11.61
CA LEU A 580 -18.86 3.58 10.15
C LEU A 580 -20.18 3.83 9.39
N ASN A 581 -21.23 4.31 10.05
CA ASN A 581 -22.46 4.72 9.38
C ASN A 581 -22.22 6.02 8.61
N VAL A 582 -22.71 6.09 7.37
CA VAL A 582 -22.68 7.31 6.56
C VAL A 582 -23.70 8.30 7.12
N PHE A 583 -23.26 9.51 7.46
CA PHE A 583 -24.13 10.53 8.05
C PHE A 583 -25.35 10.85 7.16
N GLY A 584 -26.52 10.96 7.80
CA GLY A 584 -27.77 11.27 7.12
C GLY A 584 -28.38 10.12 6.33
N THR A 585 -27.88 8.90 6.49
CA THR A 585 -28.43 7.69 5.87
C THR A 585 -28.68 6.59 6.92
N GLU A 586 -29.45 5.57 6.54
CA GLU A 586 -29.71 4.38 7.33
C GLU A 586 -29.29 3.12 6.54
N GLY A 587 -28.71 2.13 7.21
CA GLY A 587 -28.34 0.85 6.59
C GLY A 587 -27.17 0.94 5.59
N LEU A 588 -26.43 2.07 5.58
CA LEU A 588 -25.23 2.27 4.76
C LEU A 588 -24.00 2.50 5.62
N LYS A 589 -22.94 1.73 5.33
CA LYS A 589 -21.63 1.90 5.98
C LYS A 589 -20.52 1.99 4.94
N VAL A 590 -19.39 2.65 5.31
CA VAL A 590 -18.13 2.59 4.55
C VAL A 590 -17.10 1.87 5.39
N VAL A 591 -16.49 0.82 4.82
CA VAL A 591 -15.51 -0.04 5.50
C VAL A 591 -14.31 -0.25 4.58
N ASP A 592 -13.47 0.75 4.44
CA ASP A 592 -12.18 0.72 3.76
C ASP A 592 -11.31 1.92 4.21
N LEU A 593 -10.12 2.09 3.64
CA LEU A 593 -9.19 3.15 4.07
C LEU A 593 -9.67 4.58 3.77
N SER A 594 -10.74 4.78 3.04
CA SER A 594 -11.32 6.12 2.85
C SER A 594 -11.78 6.74 4.17
N ILE A 595 -12.07 5.92 5.20
CA ILE A 595 -12.49 6.40 6.52
C ILE A 595 -11.37 7.04 7.34
N CYS A 596 -10.10 6.80 7.01
CA CYS A 596 -8.97 7.29 7.79
C CYS A 596 -8.94 8.82 7.76
N PRO A 597 -9.05 9.50 8.92
CA PRO A 597 -9.09 10.96 8.95
C PRO A 597 -7.73 11.59 8.70
N ASP A 598 -6.64 10.83 8.93
CA ASP A 598 -5.26 11.24 8.73
C ASP A 598 -4.40 10.08 8.27
N ASN A 599 -3.15 10.35 7.88
CA ASN A 599 -2.22 9.35 7.37
C ASN A 599 -1.80 8.35 8.45
N LEU A 600 -1.41 7.16 8.00
CA LEU A 600 -0.97 6.04 8.84
C LEU A 600 0.45 5.65 8.43
N GLY A 601 1.43 5.71 9.34
CA GLY A 601 2.84 5.42 9.05
C GLY A 601 3.14 3.95 8.79
N THR A 602 2.58 3.40 7.70
CA THR A 602 2.67 1.97 7.37
C THR A 602 2.38 1.68 5.91
N ASN A 603 2.85 0.53 5.42
CA ASN A 603 2.25 -0.11 4.25
C ASN A 603 0.81 -0.50 4.59
N THR A 604 -0.16 0.11 3.93
CA THR A 604 -1.55 0.20 4.40
C THR A 604 -2.37 -1.10 4.36
N TYR A 605 -1.82 -2.22 3.89
CA TYR A 605 -2.57 -3.48 3.83
C TYR A 605 -2.98 -3.99 5.22
N SER A 606 -2.10 -3.92 6.23
CA SER A 606 -2.44 -4.25 7.63
C SER A 606 -3.61 -3.42 8.14
N SER A 607 -3.57 -2.11 7.89
CA SER A 607 -4.62 -1.17 8.28
C SER A 607 -5.95 -1.44 7.56
N ALA A 608 -5.91 -1.80 6.27
CA ALA A 608 -7.12 -2.15 5.53
C ALA A 608 -7.78 -3.43 6.06
N LEU A 609 -6.98 -4.44 6.43
CA LEU A 609 -7.48 -5.65 7.10
C LEU A 609 -8.09 -5.31 8.47
N LEU A 610 -7.41 -4.47 9.25
CA LEU A 610 -7.85 -4.04 10.58
C LEU A 610 -9.17 -3.28 10.53
N VAL A 611 -9.32 -2.35 9.58
CA VAL A 611 -10.60 -1.64 9.32
C VAL A 611 -11.69 -2.65 8.96
N GLY A 612 -11.36 -3.67 8.16
CA GLY A 612 -12.28 -4.77 7.83
C GLY A 612 -12.71 -5.58 9.05
N GLU A 613 -11.78 -5.95 9.95
CA GLU A 613 -12.06 -6.68 11.18
C GLU A 613 -12.94 -5.85 12.12
N LYS A 614 -12.62 -4.56 12.30
CA LYS A 614 -13.44 -3.64 13.12
C LYS A 614 -14.82 -3.43 12.51
N GLY A 615 -14.91 -3.26 11.20
CA GLY A 615 -16.18 -3.15 10.49
C GLY A 615 -17.03 -4.41 10.60
N ALA A 616 -16.41 -5.60 10.57
CA ALA A 616 -17.12 -6.86 10.77
C ALA A 616 -17.67 -7.00 12.21
N ASP A 617 -16.90 -6.59 13.24
CA ASP A 617 -17.40 -6.56 14.62
C ASP A 617 -18.61 -5.63 14.78
N LEU A 618 -18.51 -4.39 14.27
CA LEU A 618 -19.59 -3.41 14.33
C LEU A 618 -20.86 -3.88 13.61
N LEU A 619 -20.70 -4.49 12.43
CA LEU A 619 -21.82 -5.08 11.68
C LEU A 619 -22.42 -6.29 12.39
N ALA A 620 -21.61 -7.14 13.00
CA ALA A 620 -22.09 -8.28 13.77
C ALA A 620 -22.94 -7.84 14.98
N GLU A 621 -22.49 -6.80 15.70
CA GLU A 621 -23.26 -6.17 16.78
C GLU A 621 -24.60 -5.64 16.26
N ASP A 622 -24.62 -4.87 15.17
CA ASP A 622 -25.83 -4.31 14.58
C ASP A 622 -26.81 -5.40 14.07
N LEU A 623 -26.28 -6.56 13.66
CA LEU A 623 -27.05 -7.72 13.21
C LEU A 623 -27.49 -8.63 14.35
N GLY A 624 -26.98 -8.43 15.58
CA GLY A 624 -27.23 -9.30 16.72
C GLY A 624 -26.61 -10.70 16.59
N ILE A 625 -25.51 -10.84 15.85
CA ILE A 625 -24.80 -12.11 15.66
C ILE A 625 -23.42 -12.07 16.32
N LYS A 626 -22.87 -13.24 16.67
CA LYS A 626 -21.54 -13.36 17.26
C LYS A 626 -20.55 -13.87 16.21
N LEU A 627 -19.43 -13.17 16.01
CA LEU A 627 -18.35 -13.67 15.15
C LEU A 627 -17.71 -14.93 15.76
N LYS A 628 -17.33 -15.86 14.89
CA LYS A 628 -16.67 -17.12 15.26
C LYS A 628 -15.20 -17.08 14.89
N PHE A 629 -14.35 -17.42 15.84
CA PHE A 629 -12.90 -17.46 15.67
C PHE A 629 -12.35 -18.88 15.89
N PRO A 630 -11.14 -19.22 15.40
CA PRO A 630 -10.54 -20.55 15.62
C PRO A 630 -10.48 -20.96 17.09
N HIS A 631 -10.21 -20.04 18.01
CA HIS A 631 -10.17 -20.28 19.45
C HIS A 631 -11.54 -20.68 20.07
N ASP A 632 -12.63 -20.28 19.44
CA ASP A 632 -13.98 -20.65 19.89
C ASP A 632 -14.36 -22.08 19.46
N MET A 633 -13.55 -22.72 18.62
CA MET A 633 -13.88 -23.98 17.95
C MET A 633 -13.07 -25.18 18.46
N VAL A 634 -12.00 -24.96 19.25
CA VAL A 634 -11.14 -26.03 19.77
C VAL A 634 -10.89 -25.77 21.25
N PRO A 635 -11.16 -26.74 22.17
CA PRO A 635 -10.61 -26.68 23.52
C PRO A 635 -9.08 -26.68 23.43
N HIS A 636 -8.42 -25.80 24.17
CA HIS A 636 -6.98 -25.59 24.22
C HIS A 636 -6.19 -26.92 24.18
N GLU A 637 -5.80 -27.38 23.01
CA GLU A 637 -4.57 -28.15 22.88
C GLU A 637 -3.42 -27.15 22.80
N LYS A 638 -2.44 -27.33 23.69
CA LYS A 638 -1.25 -26.48 23.82
C LYS A 638 -0.64 -26.17 22.46
N SER A 639 -0.40 -24.89 22.19
CA SER A 639 0.10 -24.39 20.92
C SER A 639 1.32 -25.20 20.45
N LEU A 640 1.34 -25.56 19.18
CA LEU A 640 2.47 -26.25 18.50
C LEU A 640 3.77 -25.42 18.52
N PHE A 641 3.77 -24.27 19.17
CA PHE A 641 4.89 -23.32 19.27
C PHE A 641 5.51 -23.21 20.67
N GLU A 642 5.16 -24.08 21.63
CA GLU A 642 5.89 -24.17 22.93
C GLU A 642 7.42 -24.33 22.78
N PRO A 643 8.00 -24.94 21.74
CA PRO A 643 9.45 -25.03 21.61
C PRO A 643 10.18 -23.69 21.52
N TYR A 644 9.52 -22.64 21.03
CA TYR A 644 10.18 -21.32 20.82
C TYR A 644 10.20 -20.44 22.08
N ARG A 645 9.35 -20.68 23.08
CA ARG A 645 9.39 -19.97 24.36
C ARG A 645 10.60 -20.37 25.24
N ASN A 646 11.17 -21.52 25.00
CA ASN A 646 12.27 -22.07 25.82
C ASN A 646 13.68 -21.76 25.30
N PHE A 647 13.85 -21.08 24.16
CA PHE A 647 15.17 -20.81 23.60
C PHE A 647 15.95 -19.68 24.31
N LYS A 648 15.30 -18.83 25.11
CA LYS A 648 15.95 -17.77 25.92
C LYS A 648 16.45 -18.23 27.29
N ALA A 649 16.23 -19.46 27.71
CA ALA A 649 16.70 -19.98 28.99
C ALA A 649 18.04 -20.71 28.92
N GLN A 650 18.67 -20.81 27.74
CA GLN A 650 19.94 -21.54 27.54
C GLN A 650 20.97 -20.82 26.66
N ALA A 651 20.89 -19.47 26.52
CA ALA A 651 21.95 -18.68 25.89
C ALA A 651 22.53 -17.70 26.90
#